data_4914cd9bbfe9514d0fadd70211b5227f
#
_entry.id   4914cd9bbfe9514d0fadd70211b5227f
#
_cell.length_a   1.000
_cell.length_b   1.000
_cell.length_c   1.000
_cell.angle_alpha   90.00
_cell.angle_beta   90.00
_cell.angle_gamma   90.00
#
_symmetry.space_group_name_H-M   'P 1'
#
loop_
_entity.id
_entity.type
_entity.pdbx_description
1 polymer ?
#
loop_
_entity_poly.entity_id
_entity_poly.type
_entity_poly.pdbx_seq_one_letter_code
_entity_poly.pdbx_strand_id
1 'polypeptide(L)'
;MDTSIREKLHTFVDAIIRVPPLFIIDELLRIGLGLSNDNIVLHSSENGFKIAKVSDSIMDSIIPVSFIDSFGFEYFAYKMHLIIALKFLCCCLGYITAICIFMLWTKHLIIVYLYLISVGAIFISYWSNISTMKAIITYVSTHESTTSILDDILYLNLKYVLNEGPGFLIIQNYVLQCLLASIFCYIHLAPKHPALQKFLVLSFMAPSILGICPLPTQVLHHLPVFATLLPLAVCKFTIWFNGVTMMNTIYMGYQYARNFISNYGLSALVETEWIRLNIPCVLRMFWMLRVGGQMFQILGNHYGEETFTYYIMLRSLLVNGCETLTAVLGMTSIISFICDYIGCFFQWVLLTEDEEEKSIGTVSAILFYVLALQTGLTSLDREKRLVRLCRNFCLLFTAVLHFVHNIVNPLLMSLSASHNPALHRHIRALAVCVFLILFPVSLLVFLWSHYTVSTWLLAVSVFSIEVIVKVLVSLAIYSLFLIDAYRSVFWEQLDDCVYIIRSFGNTIEFAFGIVLFFNGFWILVFESGGAIRAVMICIHAYFNIWCEAKAGWSVFMKRRSAVNKINSLPEAKAEQLRVLDDVCAICYQEMQSAKITRCNHYFHSVCLRKWLYVQDRCPLCHDVLYKIENSQNDKDNEVIAGDEEAEANAEDFFEVNEDR
;
A
#
# COMPACT_ATOMS: atom_id res chain seq x y z
N MET A 1 16.51 7.88 27.63
CA MET A 1 15.63 8.66 26.75
C MET A 1 16.30 9.04 25.43
N ASP A 2 17.61 9.27 25.40
CA ASP A 2 18.32 9.71 24.20
C ASP A 2 18.52 8.65 23.11
N THR A 3 18.62 7.36 23.45
CA THR A 3 18.80 6.27 22.49
C THR A 3 17.56 6.08 21.59
N SER A 4 16.36 6.09 22.16
CA SER A 4 15.10 5.92 21.44
C SER A 4 14.81 7.10 20.48
N ILE A 5 15.15 8.33 20.88
CA ILE A 5 14.99 9.51 20.02
C ILE A 5 15.99 9.45 18.85
N ARG A 6 17.22 9.03 19.12
CA ARG A 6 18.26 8.89 18.09
C ARG A 6 17.91 7.81 17.07
N GLU A 7 17.37 6.68 17.48
CA GLU A 7 16.90 5.63 16.57
C GLU A 7 15.74 6.08 15.70
N LYS A 8 14.75 6.76 16.28
CA LYS A 8 13.63 7.33 15.52
C LYS A 8 14.09 8.39 14.53
N LEU A 9 15.04 9.23 14.92
CA LEU A 9 15.62 10.26 14.03
C LEU A 9 16.39 9.60 12.89
N HIS A 10 17.18 8.57 13.15
CA HIS A 10 17.91 7.83 12.13
C HIS A 10 16.96 7.16 11.13
N THR A 11 15.91 6.51 11.60
CA THR A 11 14.87 5.90 10.77
C THR A 11 14.16 6.94 9.91
N PHE A 12 13.87 8.10 10.47
CA PHE A 12 13.24 9.21 9.74
C PHE A 12 14.15 9.77 8.64
N VAL A 13 15.42 9.98 8.94
CA VAL A 13 16.42 10.45 7.96
C VAL A 13 16.64 9.44 6.85
N ASP A 14 16.72 8.14 7.18
CA ASP A 14 16.84 7.07 6.18
C ASP A 14 15.62 7.04 5.25
N ALA A 15 14.41 7.21 5.81
CA ALA A 15 13.19 7.28 5.01
C ALA A 15 13.20 8.49 4.06
N ILE A 16 13.57 9.68 4.51
CA ILE A 16 13.62 10.88 3.67
C ILE A 16 14.62 10.71 2.52
N ILE A 17 15.81 10.19 2.80
CA ILE A 17 16.85 9.99 1.78
C ILE A 17 16.38 9.01 0.69
N ARG A 18 15.45 8.09 0.98
CA ARG A 18 14.90 7.14 -0.01
C ARG A 18 13.73 7.69 -0.81
N VAL A 19 13.20 8.87 -0.48
CA VAL A 19 12.06 9.45 -1.21
C VAL A 19 12.41 9.90 -2.65
N PRO A 20 13.56 10.54 -2.95
CA PRO A 20 13.85 11.02 -4.30
C PRO A 20 13.79 9.95 -5.41
N PRO A 21 14.31 8.71 -5.23
CA PRO A 21 14.13 7.66 -6.22
C PRO A 21 12.66 7.32 -6.50
N LEU A 22 11.78 7.41 -5.50
CA LEU A 22 10.34 7.19 -5.69
C LEU A 22 9.70 8.28 -6.56
N PHE A 23 10.12 9.54 -6.43
CA PHE A 23 9.68 10.60 -7.34
C PHE A 23 10.12 10.34 -8.78
N ILE A 24 11.33 9.81 -8.98
CA ILE A 24 11.83 9.43 -10.31
C ILE A 24 10.98 8.26 -10.86
N ILE A 25 10.70 7.24 -10.05
CA ILE A 25 9.84 6.11 -10.42
C ILE A 25 8.44 6.61 -10.79
N ASP A 26 7.86 7.49 -9.98
CA ASP A 26 6.54 8.07 -10.20
C ASP A 26 6.46 8.85 -11.52
N GLU A 27 7.45 9.68 -11.82
CA GLU A 27 7.49 10.46 -13.06
C GLU A 27 7.75 9.58 -14.29
N LEU A 28 8.61 8.57 -14.18
CA LEU A 28 8.83 7.60 -15.25
C LEU A 28 7.58 6.77 -15.56
N LEU A 29 6.83 6.37 -14.54
CA LEU A 29 5.54 5.71 -14.72
C LEU A 29 4.51 6.64 -15.38
N ARG A 30 4.47 7.90 -14.98
CA ARG A 30 3.59 8.92 -15.57
C ARG A 30 3.89 9.12 -17.06
N ILE A 31 5.16 9.24 -17.43
CA ILE A 31 5.61 9.36 -18.81
C ILE A 31 5.34 8.07 -19.60
N GLY A 32 5.65 6.91 -19.02
CA GLY A 32 5.48 5.60 -19.66
C GLY A 32 4.02 5.24 -19.94
N LEU A 33 3.10 5.63 -19.05
CA LEU A 33 1.65 5.44 -19.20
C LEU A 33 0.98 6.50 -20.07
N GLY A 34 1.73 7.50 -20.58
CA GLY A 34 1.18 8.56 -21.43
C GLY A 34 0.34 9.61 -20.69
N LEU A 35 0.29 9.58 -19.36
CA LEU A 35 -0.45 10.55 -18.53
C LEU A 35 0.16 11.96 -18.57
N SER A 36 1.36 12.11 -19.12
CA SER A 36 2.07 13.40 -19.26
C SER A 36 1.66 14.21 -20.50
N ASN A 37 0.72 13.72 -21.30
CA ASN A 37 0.32 14.39 -22.55
C ASN A 37 -0.91 15.29 -22.37
N ASP A 38 -0.98 16.10 -21.33
CA ASP A 38 -2.02 17.14 -21.20
C ASP A 38 -1.95 18.25 -22.29
N ASN A 39 -0.95 18.21 -23.17
CA ASN A 39 -0.78 19.16 -24.29
C ASN A 39 -1.02 18.55 -25.67
N ILE A 40 -1.40 17.29 -25.78
CA ILE A 40 -1.86 16.70 -27.04
C ILE A 40 -3.35 16.40 -26.90
N VAL A 41 -4.16 17.45 -27.01
CA VAL A 41 -5.59 17.33 -27.20
C VAL A 41 -5.81 16.78 -28.60
N LEU A 42 -6.09 15.48 -28.70
CA LEU A 42 -6.68 14.88 -29.90
C LEU A 42 -8.11 15.40 -30.04
N HIS A 43 -8.29 16.56 -30.69
CA HIS A 43 -9.56 16.98 -31.20
C HIS A 43 -9.89 16.07 -32.38
N SER A 44 -10.73 15.07 -32.17
CA SER A 44 -11.42 14.39 -33.25
C SER A 44 -12.52 15.33 -33.75
N SER A 45 -12.18 16.12 -34.76
CA SER A 45 -13.14 16.82 -35.59
C SER A 45 -13.58 15.87 -36.71
N GLU A 46 -14.88 15.80 -36.99
CA GLU A 46 -15.54 14.92 -37.98
C GLU A 46 -15.06 15.06 -39.42
N ASN A 47 -14.03 15.82 -39.71
CA ASN A 47 -13.47 16.00 -41.04
C ASN A 47 -11.94 16.04 -41.00
N GLY A 48 -11.30 14.86 -41.05
CA GLY A 48 -9.89 14.72 -41.42
C GLY A 48 -8.91 14.98 -40.26
N PHE A 49 -8.01 14.05 -40.08
CA PHE A 49 -6.85 14.10 -39.16
C PHE A 49 -6.06 15.41 -39.38
N LYS A 50 -6.19 16.35 -38.47
CA LYS A 50 -5.24 17.47 -38.33
C LYS A 50 -4.53 17.33 -37.01
N ILE A 51 -3.25 16.95 -37.05
CA ILE A 51 -2.31 17.04 -35.92
C ILE A 51 -2.00 18.53 -35.74
N ALA A 52 -2.58 19.15 -34.72
CA ALA A 52 -2.31 20.55 -34.39
C ALA A 52 -1.24 20.64 -33.33
N LYS A 53 -0.03 21.06 -33.74
CA LYS A 53 0.74 22.20 -33.24
C LYS A 53 1.31 22.20 -31.84
N VAL A 54 2.56 21.72 -31.72
CA VAL A 54 3.62 22.40 -30.92
C VAL A 54 4.99 22.29 -31.64
N SER A 55 5.07 21.77 -32.86
CA SER A 55 6.35 21.58 -33.58
C SER A 55 6.45 22.35 -34.93
N ASP A 56 5.52 23.25 -35.23
CA ASP A 56 5.48 23.89 -36.56
C ASP A 56 6.56 24.92 -36.83
N SER A 57 7.34 25.36 -35.82
CA SER A 57 8.40 26.36 -36.06
C SER A 57 9.78 25.77 -36.38
N ILE A 58 9.97 24.47 -36.26
CA ILE A 58 11.25 23.80 -36.59
C ILE A 58 11.15 22.89 -37.80
N MET A 59 9.95 22.42 -38.15
CA MET A 59 9.74 21.44 -39.23
C MET A 59 9.47 22.08 -40.61
N ASP A 60 8.92 23.29 -40.68
CA ASP A 60 8.64 23.98 -41.93
C ASP A 60 9.86 24.52 -42.67
N SER A 61 11.04 24.44 -42.08
CA SER A 61 12.28 24.95 -42.70
C SER A 61 13.16 23.87 -43.35
N ILE A 62 12.80 22.63 -43.35
CA ILE A 62 13.73 21.53 -43.75
C ILE A 62 13.25 20.66 -44.91
N ILE A 63 11.94 20.56 -45.27
CA ILE A 63 11.52 19.64 -46.35
C ILE A 63 10.40 20.23 -47.21
N PRO A 64 10.59 20.36 -48.53
CA PRO A 64 9.50 20.74 -49.45
C PRO A 64 8.45 19.63 -49.62
N VAL A 65 7.18 20.00 -49.48
CA VAL A 65 6.00 19.15 -49.38
C VAL A 65 5.69 18.29 -50.63
N SER A 66 6.48 18.34 -51.68
CA SER A 66 6.19 17.71 -52.98
C SER A 66 6.78 16.30 -53.19
N PHE A 67 7.37 15.66 -52.16
CA PHE A 67 8.03 14.35 -52.29
C PHE A 67 7.46 13.25 -51.39
N ILE A 68 6.25 13.39 -50.86
CA ILE A 68 5.66 12.50 -49.84
C ILE A 68 4.64 11.49 -50.43
N ASP A 69 4.65 11.24 -51.69
CA ASP A 69 3.70 10.24 -52.26
C ASP A 69 4.36 8.86 -52.39
N SER A 70 3.97 7.97 -51.50
CA SER A 70 4.05 6.52 -51.40
C SER A 70 5.25 5.81 -50.78
N PHE A 71 6.46 6.39 -50.72
CA PHE A 71 7.59 5.75 -50.01
C PHE A 71 7.86 6.35 -48.61
N GLY A 72 7.33 7.53 -48.36
CA GLY A 72 7.57 8.30 -47.11
C GLY A 72 6.74 7.83 -45.91
N PHE A 73 5.56 7.28 -46.15
CA PHE A 73 4.63 6.92 -45.07
C PHE A 73 5.12 5.71 -44.24
N GLU A 74 5.64 4.66 -44.88
CA GLU A 74 6.21 3.49 -44.20
C GLU A 74 7.49 3.85 -43.45
N TYR A 75 8.37 4.68 -44.04
CA TYR A 75 9.59 5.16 -43.39
C TYR A 75 9.29 6.06 -42.17
N PHE A 76 8.29 6.94 -42.28
CA PHE A 76 7.83 7.79 -41.21
C PHE A 76 7.18 6.97 -40.07
N ALA A 77 6.34 5.99 -40.41
CA ALA A 77 5.76 5.06 -39.44
C ALA A 77 6.83 4.23 -38.72
N TYR A 78 7.82 3.70 -39.44
CA TYR A 78 8.95 2.97 -38.89
C TYR A 78 9.78 3.86 -37.93
N LYS A 79 10.08 5.11 -38.31
CA LYS A 79 10.78 6.07 -37.45
C LYS A 79 10.00 6.43 -36.19
N MET A 80 8.67 6.58 -36.30
CA MET A 80 7.78 6.79 -35.14
C MET A 80 7.80 5.58 -34.21
N HIS A 81 7.66 4.37 -34.74
CA HIS A 81 7.74 3.15 -33.92
C HIS A 81 9.09 2.98 -33.26
N LEU A 82 10.19 3.29 -33.95
CA LEU A 82 11.54 3.26 -33.39
C LEU A 82 11.71 4.26 -32.23
N ILE A 83 11.20 5.48 -32.38
CA ILE A 83 11.26 6.52 -31.33
C ILE A 83 10.43 6.09 -30.13
N ILE A 84 9.23 5.52 -30.34
CA ILE A 84 8.38 5.00 -29.25
C ILE A 84 9.08 3.84 -28.54
N ALA A 85 9.65 2.88 -29.29
CA ALA A 85 10.40 1.77 -28.72
C ALA A 85 11.64 2.23 -27.93
N LEU A 86 12.38 3.21 -28.45
CA LEU A 86 13.54 3.80 -27.75
C LEU A 86 13.12 4.53 -26.49
N LYS A 87 12.01 5.30 -26.55
CA LYS A 87 11.43 5.98 -25.37
C LYS A 87 11.03 4.96 -24.31
N PHE A 88 10.36 3.88 -24.71
CA PHE A 88 9.96 2.79 -23.81
C PHE A 88 11.19 2.11 -23.17
N LEU A 89 12.20 1.79 -23.97
CA LEU A 89 13.46 1.19 -23.49
C LEU A 89 14.16 2.11 -22.47
N CYS A 90 14.26 3.41 -22.75
CA CYS A 90 14.84 4.39 -21.84
C CYS A 90 14.05 4.50 -20.53
N CYS A 91 12.71 4.48 -20.60
CA CYS A 91 11.86 4.46 -19.39
C CYS A 91 12.06 3.17 -18.57
N CYS A 92 12.15 2.01 -19.21
CA CYS A 92 12.40 0.73 -18.52
C CYS A 92 13.78 0.73 -17.85
N LEU A 93 14.83 1.18 -18.52
CA LEU A 93 16.17 1.30 -17.95
C LEU A 93 16.21 2.29 -16.78
N GLY A 94 15.55 3.44 -16.93
CA GLY A 94 15.41 4.44 -15.87
C GLY A 94 14.68 3.87 -14.65
N TYR A 95 13.60 3.13 -14.87
CA TYR A 95 12.82 2.47 -13.82
C TYR A 95 13.64 1.43 -13.06
N ILE A 96 14.34 0.54 -13.78
CA ILE A 96 15.23 -0.46 -13.17
C ILE A 96 16.34 0.23 -12.36
N THR A 97 16.95 1.27 -12.93
CA THR A 97 18.01 2.03 -12.24
C THR A 97 17.50 2.69 -10.97
N ALA A 98 16.32 3.30 -11.01
CA ALA A 98 15.70 3.94 -9.85
C ALA A 98 15.36 2.93 -8.75
N ILE A 99 14.86 1.73 -9.10
CA ILE A 99 14.63 0.64 -8.14
C ILE A 99 15.97 0.17 -7.53
N CYS A 100 17.00 -0.03 -8.35
CA CYS A 100 18.31 -0.43 -7.84
C CYS A 100 18.87 0.61 -6.86
N ILE A 101 18.73 1.91 -7.16
CA ILE A 101 19.14 3.01 -6.25
C ILE A 101 18.33 2.98 -4.97
N PHE A 102 17.01 2.76 -5.06
CA PHE A 102 16.12 2.68 -3.90
C PHE A 102 16.51 1.54 -2.95
N MET A 103 16.93 0.40 -3.48
CA MET A 103 17.33 -0.78 -2.70
C MET A 103 18.72 -0.67 -2.06
N LEU A 104 19.53 0.33 -2.43
CA LEU A 104 20.87 0.51 -1.89
C LEU A 104 20.87 0.73 -0.37
N TRP A 105 21.98 0.32 0.26
CA TRP A 105 22.24 0.68 1.66
C TRP A 105 22.41 2.19 1.77
N THR A 106 21.97 2.77 2.89
CA THR A 106 22.01 4.22 3.16
C THR A 106 23.35 4.86 2.87
N LYS A 107 24.46 4.18 3.21
CA LYS A 107 25.84 4.64 2.93
C LYS A 107 26.10 4.82 1.43
N HIS A 108 25.70 3.85 0.63
CA HIS A 108 25.89 3.88 -0.83
C HIS A 108 24.94 4.88 -1.49
N LEU A 109 23.73 5.00 -0.96
CA LEU A 109 22.75 5.99 -1.43
C LEU A 109 23.23 7.41 -1.24
N ILE A 110 23.84 7.74 -0.10
CA ILE A 110 24.47 9.03 0.16
C ILE A 110 25.58 9.30 -0.86
N ILE A 111 26.42 8.31 -1.18
CA ILE A 111 27.49 8.46 -2.18
C ILE A 111 26.89 8.79 -3.56
N VAL A 112 25.81 8.10 -3.97
CA VAL A 112 25.11 8.41 -5.23
C VAL A 112 24.61 9.86 -5.25
N TYR A 113 24.01 10.34 -4.14
CA TYR A 113 23.57 11.74 -4.07
C TYR A 113 24.72 12.74 -4.12
N LEU A 114 25.85 12.47 -3.47
CA LEU A 114 27.03 13.30 -3.55
C LEU A 114 27.54 13.42 -5.00
N TYR A 115 27.52 12.32 -5.76
CA TYR A 115 27.84 12.37 -7.19
C TYR A 115 26.83 13.17 -8.01
N LEU A 116 25.53 13.01 -7.74
CA LEU A 116 24.49 13.80 -8.43
C LEU A 116 24.62 15.29 -8.14
N ILE A 117 24.90 15.67 -6.88
CA ILE A 117 25.17 17.05 -6.47
C ILE A 117 26.39 17.58 -7.22
N SER A 118 27.44 16.78 -7.35
CA SER A 118 28.64 17.17 -8.06
C SER A 118 28.41 17.44 -9.56
N VAL A 119 27.67 16.57 -10.21
CA VAL A 119 27.28 16.75 -11.63
C VAL A 119 26.37 17.96 -11.76
N GLY A 120 25.42 18.14 -10.84
CA GLY A 120 24.56 19.32 -10.76
C GLY A 120 25.36 20.61 -10.59
N ALA A 121 26.38 20.61 -9.73
CA ALA A 121 27.27 21.76 -9.52
C ALA A 121 28.04 22.12 -10.80
N ILE A 122 28.54 21.12 -11.53
CA ILE A 122 29.21 21.35 -12.84
C ILE A 122 28.22 21.95 -13.84
N PHE A 123 26.99 21.44 -13.90
CA PHE A 123 25.96 21.91 -14.82
C PHE A 123 25.55 23.35 -14.52
N ILE A 124 25.29 23.68 -13.24
CA ILE A 124 24.94 25.03 -12.79
C ILE A 124 26.09 25.99 -13.08
N SER A 125 27.35 25.60 -12.81
CA SER A 125 28.54 26.37 -13.11
C SER A 125 28.63 26.69 -14.62
N TYR A 126 28.45 25.67 -15.45
CA TYR A 126 28.47 25.82 -16.92
C TYR A 126 27.39 26.79 -17.41
N TRP A 127 26.17 26.61 -16.96
CA TRP A 127 25.03 27.45 -17.34
C TRP A 127 25.21 28.91 -16.93
N SER A 128 25.64 29.13 -15.67
CA SER A 128 25.91 30.48 -15.16
C SER A 128 27.05 31.16 -15.91
N ASN A 129 28.14 30.44 -16.19
CA ASN A 129 29.25 30.93 -16.98
C ASN A 129 28.85 31.31 -18.42
N ILE A 130 28.03 30.49 -19.09
CA ILE A 130 27.50 30.83 -20.44
C ILE A 130 26.64 32.09 -20.38
N SER A 131 25.77 32.24 -19.40
CA SER A 131 24.93 33.43 -19.24
C SER A 131 25.78 34.69 -19.08
N THR A 132 26.79 34.60 -18.21
CA THR A 132 27.73 35.72 -17.97
C THR A 132 28.56 36.04 -19.21
N MET A 133 29.10 35.02 -19.90
CA MET A 133 29.89 35.25 -21.14
C MET A 133 29.05 35.87 -22.26
N LYS A 134 27.79 35.43 -22.43
CA LYS A 134 26.86 36.07 -23.39
C LYS A 134 26.65 37.55 -23.09
N ALA A 135 26.45 37.92 -21.81
CA ALA A 135 26.29 39.31 -21.39
C ALA A 135 27.56 40.13 -21.68
N ILE A 136 28.75 39.60 -21.40
CA ILE A 136 30.04 40.24 -21.69
C ILE A 136 30.22 40.43 -23.19
N ILE A 137 29.99 39.40 -24.01
CA ILE A 137 30.11 39.46 -25.49
C ILE A 137 29.15 40.49 -26.05
N THR A 138 27.92 40.55 -25.57
CA THR A 138 26.92 41.56 -26.00
C THR A 138 27.38 42.95 -25.64
N TYR A 139 27.90 43.17 -24.42
CA TYR A 139 28.43 44.45 -24.00
C TYR A 139 29.62 44.91 -24.87
N VAL A 140 30.59 44.01 -25.12
CA VAL A 140 31.75 44.29 -25.99
C VAL A 140 31.32 44.56 -27.42
N SER A 141 30.30 43.90 -27.96
CA SER A 141 29.80 44.08 -29.34
C SER A 141 28.99 45.38 -29.51
N THR A 142 28.35 45.89 -28.44
CA THR A 142 27.57 47.15 -28.51
C THR A 142 28.42 48.40 -28.36
N HIS A 143 29.58 48.28 -27.70
CA HIS A 143 30.52 49.39 -27.56
C HIS A 143 31.69 49.23 -28.55
N GLU A 144 31.58 49.86 -29.71
CA GLU A 144 32.63 49.89 -30.76
C GLU A 144 33.92 50.63 -30.33
N SER A 145 33.96 51.15 -29.11
CA SER A 145 35.18 51.82 -28.54
C SER A 145 36.13 50.76 -27.99
N THR A 146 37.43 50.97 -28.24
CA THR A 146 38.57 50.12 -27.86
C THR A 146 38.79 49.91 -26.35
N THR A 147 37.84 50.27 -25.49
CA THR A 147 37.96 50.14 -24.03
C THR A 147 37.43 48.79 -23.58
N SER A 148 38.33 48.00 -23.04
CA SER A 148 37.96 46.72 -22.41
C SER A 148 37.32 46.97 -21.04
N ILE A 149 36.53 46.04 -20.54
CA ILE A 149 35.99 46.08 -19.17
C ILE A 149 37.12 46.30 -18.15
N LEU A 150 38.31 45.79 -18.43
CA LEU A 150 39.51 45.99 -17.63
C LEU A 150 39.93 47.44 -17.59
N ASP A 151 39.87 48.16 -18.72
CA ASP A 151 40.22 49.57 -18.79
C ASP A 151 39.23 50.43 -18.01
N ASP A 152 37.93 50.16 -18.11
CA ASP A 152 36.91 50.87 -17.34
C ASP A 152 37.06 50.64 -15.81
N ILE A 153 37.52 49.46 -15.38
CA ILE A 153 37.88 49.19 -13.99
C ILE A 153 39.15 49.96 -13.58
N LEU A 154 40.16 49.97 -14.42
CA LEU A 154 41.43 50.69 -14.18
C LEU A 154 41.25 52.23 -14.11
N TYR A 155 40.34 52.80 -14.91
CA TYR A 155 39.94 54.19 -14.85
C TYR A 155 38.95 54.55 -13.74
N LEU A 156 38.63 53.59 -12.82
CA LEU A 156 37.71 53.75 -11.68
C LEU A 156 36.25 54.11 -12.05
N ASN A 157 35.84 53.80 -13.29
CA ASN A 157 34.48 53.99 -13.75
C ASN A 157 33.52 52.84 -13.20
N LEU A 158 33.76 52.48 -11.96
CA LEU A 158 33.06 51.35 -11.29
C LEU A 158 31.54 51.51 -11.30
N LYS A 159 31.04 52.75 -11.20
CA LYS A 159 29.60 53.00 -11.20
C LYS A 159 28.94 52.66 -12.54
N TYR A 160 29.64 52.91 -13.63
CA TYR A 160 29.19 52.60 -14.99
C TYR A 160 29.20 51.10 -15.25
N VAL A 161 30.30 50.44 -14.91
CA VAL A 161 30.46 48.98 -15.06
C VAL A 161 29.43 48.20 -14.22
N LEU A 162 29.09 48.69 -13.02
CA LEU A 162 28.14 48.01 -12.11
C LEU A 162 26.68 48.25 -12.49
N ASN A 163 26.30 49.49 -12.91
CA ASN A 163 24.90 49.80 -13.14
C ASN A 163 24.45 49.64 -14.61
N GLU A 164 25.32 49.98 -15.55
CA GLU A 164 25.01 49.91 -16.99
C GLU A 164 25.71 48.76 -17.71
N GLY A 165 26.79 48.22 -17.13
CA GLY A 165 27.58 47.12 -17.66
C GLY A 165 27.33 45.79 -17.00
N PRO A 166 28.04 44.72 -17.44
CA PRO A 166 27.87 43.33 -16.93
C PRO A 166 28.54 43.11 -15.57
N GLY A 167 29.09 44.17 -14.89
CA GLY A 167 29.90 44.04 -13.68
C GLY A 167 29.16 43.35 -12.51
N PHE A 168 27.92 43.74 -12.28
CA PHE A 168 27.10 43.09 -11.23
C PHE A 168 26.91 41.58 -11.49
N LEU A 169 26.64 41.23 -12.74
CA LEU A 169 26.45 39.82 -13.15
C LEU A 169 27.74 39.01 -13.02
N ILE A 170 28.90 39.64 -13.32
CA ILE A 170 30.23 39.02 -13.15
C ILE A 170 30.52 38.74 -11.68
N ILE A 171 30.23 39.70 -10.78
CA ILE A 171 30.44 39.54 -9.34
C ILE A 171 29.52 38.44 -8.80
N GLN A 172 28.25 38.45 -9.18
CA GLN A 172 27.28 37.43 -8.78
C GLN A 172 27.73 36.02 -9.23
N ASN A 173 28.16 35.91 -10.50
CA ASN A 173 28.68 34.63 -11.02
C ASN A 173 29.96 34.23 -10.28
N TYR A 174 30.88 35.12 -10.02
CA TYR A 174 32.12 34.84 -9.29
C TYR A 174 31.82 34.26 -7.89
N VAL A 175 30.92 34.88 -7.13
CA VAL A 175 30.49 34.38 -5.82
C VAL A 175 29.85 32.97 -5.93
N LEU A 176 28.99 32.78 -6.93
CA LEU A 176 28.37 31.48 -7.19
C LEU A 176 29.43 30.42 -7.52
N GLN A 177 30.43 30.75 -8.36
CA GLN A 177 31.50 29.83 -8.71
C GLN A 177 32.38 29.47 -7.49
N CYS A 178 32.63 30.41 -6.58
CA CYS A 178 33.32 30.15 -5.31
C CYS A 178 32.56 29.14 -4.44
N LEU A 179 31.24 29.29 -4.31
CA LEU A 179 30.39 28.38 -3.56
C LEU A 179 30.38 26.97 -4.18
N LEU A 180 30.17 26.89 -5.50
CA LEU A 180 30.14 25.60 -6.21
C LEU A 180 31.51 24.91 -6.15
N ALA A 181 32.60 25.63 -6.33
CA ALA A 181 33.96 25.10 -6.19
C ALA A 181 34.22 24.55 -4.78
N SER A 182 33.79 25.29 -3.75
CA SER A 182 33.96 24.86 -2.35
C SER A 182 33.20 23.59 -2.05
N ILE A 183 31.92 23.47 -2.49
CA ILE A 183 31.11 22.28 -2.36
C ILE A 183 31.74 21.10 -3.11
N PHE A 184 32.16 21.30 -4.35
CA PHE A 184 32.76 20.26 -5.16
C PHE A 184 34.09 19.76 -4.58
N CYS A 185 34.95 20.66 -4.09
CA CYS A 185 36.21 20.31 -3.40
C CYS A 185 35.96 19.54 -2.11
N TYR A 186 34.95 19.93 -1.35
CA TYR A 186 34.57 19.22 -0.12
C TYR A 186 34.13 17.77 -0.40
N ILE A 187 33.37 17.57 -1.47
CA ILE A 187 32.85 16.22 -1.83
C ILE A 187 33.96 15.30 -2.35
N HIS A 188 34.85 15.80 -3.27
CA HIS A 188 35.78 14.95 -4.02
C HIS A 188 37.21 14.96 -3.50
N LEU A 189 37.63 16.03 -2.92
CA LEU A 189 38.99 16.24 -2.48
C LEU A 189 39.02 16.51 -0.96
N ALA A 190 38.98 15.44 -0.16
CA ALA A 190 39.33 15.58 1.26
C ALA A 190 40.73 16.31 1.37
N PRO A 191 41.12 16.86 2.51
CA PRO A 191 42.32 17.74 2.65
C PRO A 191 43.65 17.13 2.23
N LYS A 192 43.64 15.99 1.53
CA LYS A 192 44.82 15.21 1.11
C LYS A 192 45.57 15.79 -0.10
N HIS A 193 44.96 16.66 -0.92
CA HIS A 193 45.55 17.16 -2.16
C HIS A 193 45.38 18.68 -2.35
N PRO A 194 46.11 19.53 -1.59
CA PRO A 194 45.89 20.96 -1.60
C PRO A 194 46.24 21.64 -2.94
N ALA A 195 47.18 21.11 -3.71
CA ALA A 195 47.50 21.64 -5.04
C ALA A 195 46.33 21.43 -6.01
N LEU A 196 45.76 20.25 -6.07
CA LEU A 196 44.62 19.94 -6.96
C LEU A 196 43.35 20.75 -6.57
N GLN A 197 43.14 21.00 -5.26
CA GLN A 197 42.06 21.88 -4.79
C GLN A 197 42.19 23.28 -5.36
N LYS A 198 43.43 23.88 -5.33
CA LYS A 198 43.69 25.22 -5.87
C LYS A 198 43.41 25.27 -7.38
N PHE A 199 43.90 24.29 -8.15
CA PHE A 199 43.64 24.23 -9.59
C PHE A 199 42.16 24.06 -9.91
N LEU A 200 41.43 23.29 -9.12
CA LEU A 200 40.01 23.05 -9.30
C LEU A 200 39.20 24.32 -9.02
N VAL A 201 39.50 25.03 -7.92
CA VAL A 201 38.88 26.31 -7.58
C VAL A 201 39.15 27.34 -8.68
N LEU A 202 40.42 27.42 -9.15
CA LEU A 202 40.79 28.29 -10.25
C LEU A 202 40.04 27.95 -11.55
N SER A 203 39.80 26.66 -11.86
CA SER A 203 39.05 26.24 -13.02
C SER A 203 37.60 26.75 -13.00
N PHE A 204 36.93 26.69 -11.85
CA PHE A 204 35.56 27.22 -11.71
C PHE A 204 35.52 28.75 -11.87
N MET A 205 36.50 29.44 -11.33
CA MET A 205 36.57 30.92 -11.36
C MET A 205 37.13 31.48 -12.67
N ALA A 206 37.87 30.70 -13.45
CA ALA A 206 38.57 31.13 -14.65
C ALA A 206 37.70 31.92 -15.64
N PRO A 207 36.46 31.51 -15.98
CA PRO A 207 35.61 32.25 -16.89
C PRO A 207 35.30 33.66 -16.38
N SER A 208 34.96 33.80 -15.10
CA SER A 208 34.64 35.10 -14.50
C SER A 208 35.84 36.05 -14.49
N ILE A 209 37.05 35.53 -14.22
CA ILE A 209 38.30 36.32 -14.17
C ILE A 209 38.78 36.68 -15.59
N LEU A 210 38.82 35.66 -16.49
CA LEU A 210 39.29 35.88 -17.87
C LEU A 210 38.29 36.69 -18.71
N GLY A 211 37.00 36.68 -18.36
CA GLY A 211 35.99 37.50 -19.01
C GLY A 211 36.17 39.01 -18.82
N ILE A 212 36.95 39.42 -17.81
CA ILE A 212 37.31 40.83 -17.60
C ILE A 212 38.46 41.23 -18.51
N CYS A 213 39.31 40.27 -18.94
CA CYS A 213 40.47 40.56 -19.79
C CYS A 213 40.05 40.81 -21.25
N PRO A 214 40.80 41.61 -22.01
CA PRO A 214 40.55 41.90 -23.43
C PRO A 214 40.90 40.69 -24.30
N LEU A 215 40.03 39.68 -24.30
CA LEU A 215 40.20 38.47 -25.08
C LEU A 215 39.30 38.47 -26.32
N PRO A 216 39.74 37.83 -27.43
CA PRO A 216 38.88 37.68 -28.61
C PRO A 216 37.54 36.99 -28.28
N THR A 217 36.47 37.46 -28.89
CA THR A 217 35.10 36.93 -28.65
C THR A 217 34.98 35.45 -28.89
N GLN A 218 35.76 34.88 -29.82
CA GLN A 218 35.83 33.44 -30.07
C GLN A 218 36.35 32.65 -28.83
N VAL A 219 37.36 33.19 -28.15
CA VAL A 219 37.93 32.57 -26.94
C VAL A 219 36.93 32.65 -25.78
N LEU A 220 36.31 33.84 -25.61
CA LEU A 220 35.30 34.07 -24.59
C LEU A 220 34.13 33.08 -24.71
N HIS A 221 33.70 32.73 -25.94
CA HIS A 221 32.62 31.78 -26.18
C HIS A 221 32.96 30.35 -25.70
N HIS A 222 34.22 29.93 -25.78
CA HIS A 222 34.67 28.59 -25.42
C HIS A 222 35.14 28.45 -23.95
N LEU A 223 35.35 29.55 -23.23
CA LEU A 223 35.83 29.55 -21.83
C LEU A 223 34.97 28.69 -20.88
N PRO A 224 33.62 28.75 -20.92
CA PRO A 224 32.79 27.92 -20.07
C PRO A 224 33.01 26.40 -20.27
N VAL A 225 33.27 26.00 -21.53
CA VAL A 225 33.55 24.57 -21.85
C VAL A 225 34.88 24.15 -21.26
N PHE A 226 35.95 24.95 -21.47
CA PHE A 226 37.28 24.64 -20.91
C PHE A 226 37.30 24.59 -19.40
N ALA A 227 36.55 25.49 -18.73
CA ALA A 227 36.47 25.51 -17.28
C ALA A 227 35.79 24.25 -16.69
N THR A 228 34.87 23.64 -17.41
CA THR A 228 34.18 22.42 -16.96
C THR A 228 34.96 21.13 -17.20
N LEU A 229 36.01 21.15 -18.06
CA LEU A 229 36.79 19.94 -18.38
C LEU A 229 37.49 19.37 -17.14
N LEU A 230 38.08 20.19 -16.31
CA LEU A 230 38.81 19.71 -15.12
C LEU A 230 37.89 19.16 -14.06
N PRO A 231 36.78 19.80 -13.65
CA PRO A 231 35.79 19.22 -12.75
C PRO A 231 35.21 17.93 -13.29
N LEU A 232 34.89 17.86 -14.59
CA LEU A 232 34.36 16.65 -15.24
C LEU A 232 35.39 15.51 -15.23
N ALA A 233 36.68 15.80 -15.49
CA ALA A 233 37.76 14.83 -15.42
C ALA A 233 37.92 14.28 -14.01
N VAL A 234 37.85 15.10 -12.97
CA VAL A 234 37.91 14.67 -11.56
C VAL A 234 36.74 13.78 -11.24
N CYS A 235 35.52 14.15 -11.62
CA CYS A 235 34.30 13.35 -11.40
C CYS A 235 34.43 11.98 -12.12
N LYS A 236 34.83 11.98 -13.41
CA LYS A 236 35.04 10.73 -14.18
C LYS A 236 36.10 9.84 -13.53
N PHE A 237 37.21 10.40 -13.10
CA PHE A 237 38.29 9.66 -12.47
C PHE A 237 37.87 9.05 -11.13
N THR A 238 37.10 9.78 -10.32
CA THR A 238 36.56 9.30 -9.06
C THR A 238 35.55 8.16 -9.29
N ILE A 239 34.67 8.28 -10.30
CA ILE A 239 33.74 7.22 -10.68
C ILE A 239 34.51 5.98 -11.16
N TRP A 240 35.55 6.17 -11.97
CA TRP A 240 36.37 5.05 -12.49
C TRP A 240 37.06 4.30 -11.34
N PHE A 241 37.68 5.00 -10.39
CA PHE A 241 38.34 4.37 -9.23
C PHE A 241 37.35 3.64 -8.32
N ASN A 242 36.17 4.20 -8.12
CA ASN A 242 35.13 3.57 -7.30
C ASN A 242 34.34 2.50 -8.08
N GLY A 243 34.47 2.43 -9.40
CA GLY A 243 33.75 1.51 -10.25
C GLY A 243 34.02 0.03 -9.89
N VAL A 244 35.25 -0.33 -9.62
CA VAL A 244 35.65 -1.68 -9.19
C VAL A 244 35.03 -2.03 -7.83
N THR A 245 35.06 -1.09 -6.88
CA THR A 245 34.46 -1.26 -5.56
C THR A 245 32.94 -1.40 -5.68
N MET A 246 32.33 -0.63 -6.57
CA MET A 246 30.90 -0.66 -6.84
C MET A 246 30.47 -2.02 -7.46
N MET A 247 31.23 -2.53 -8.44
CA MET A 247 30.98 -3.84 -9.04
C MET A 247 31.12 -4.98 -8.02
N ASN A 248 32.14 -4.90 -7.17
CA ASN A 248 32.30 -5.88 -6.08
C ASN A 248 31.16 -5.82 -5.09
N THR A 249 30.66 -4.64 -4.74
CA THR A 249 29.50 -4.48 -3.83
C THR A 249 28.24 -5.08 -4.45
N ILE A 250 27.99 -4.86 -5.74
CA ILE A 250 26.86 -5.44 -6.47
C ILE A 250 26.97 -6.96 -6.50
N TYR A 251 28.16 -7.49 -6.80
CA TYR A 251 28.42 -8.94 -6.83
C TYR A 251 28.23 -9.60 -5.47
N MET A 252 28.72 -8.98 -4.39
CA MET A 252 28.52 -9.45 -3.01
C MET A 252 27.04 -9.40 -2.61
N GLY A 253 26.32 -8.35 -3.01
CA GLY A 253 24.88 -8.23 -2.81
C GLY A 253 24.09 -9.33 -3.54
N TYR A 254 24.46 -9.66 -4.77
CA TYR A 254 23.87 -10.76 -5.52
C TYR A 254 24.14 -12.12 -4.85
N GLN A 255 25.38 -12.38 -4.41
CA GLN A 255 25.72 -13.61 -3.68
C GLN A 255 24.94 -13.72 -2.37
N TYR A 256 24.83 -12.62 -1.62
CA TYR A 256 24.04 -12.58 -0.40
C TYR A 256 22.57 -12.94 -0.67
N ALA A 257 21.94 -12.29 -1.64
CA ALA A 257 20.54 -12.55 -2.00
C ALA A 257 20.35 -14.02 -2.46
N ARG A 258 21.25 -14.54 -3.29
CA ARG A 258 21.20 -15.93 -3.76
C ARG A 258 21.32 -16.94 -2.60
N ASN A 259 22.28 -16.73 -1.71
CA ASN A 259 22.47 -17.61 -0.55
C ASN A 259 21.29 -17.51 0.43
N PHE A 260 20.75 -16.32 0.63
CA PHE A 260 19.60 -16.09 1.50
C PHE A 260 18.36 -16.80 0.94
N ILE A 261 18.08 -16.66 -0.37
CA ILE A 261 16.97 -17.36 -1.04
C ILE A 261 17.12 -18.88 -0.95
N SER A 262 18.35 -19.39 -1.11
CA SER A 262 18.61 -20.84 -1.03
C SER A 262 18.36 -21.40 0.39
N ASN A 263 18.59 -20.61 1.44
CA ASN A 263 18.48 -21.07 2.82
C ASN A 263 17.11 -20.80 3.45
N TYR A 264 16.48 -19.67 3.12
CA TYR A 264 15.27 -19.17 3.79
C TYR A 264 14.08 -18.94 2.87
N GLY A 265 14.30 -19.06 1.54
CA GLY A 265 13.27 -18.79 0.55
C GLY A 265 13.14 -17.31 0.15
N LEU A 266 12.39 -17.08 -0.94
CA LEU A 266 12.18 -15.73 -1.50
C LEU A 266 11.31 -14.86 -0.59
N SER A 267 10.29 -15.46 0.05
CA SER A 267 9.36 -14.74 0.96
C SER A 267 10.11 -14.09 2.13
N ALA A 268 11.01 -14.85 2.76
CA ALA A 268 11.83 -14.34 3.87
C ALA A 268 12.76 -13.21 3.43
N LEU A 269 13.34 -13.28 2.22
CA LEU A 269 14.15 -12.18 1.68
C LEU A 269 13.31 -10.92 1.48
N VAL A 270 12.13 -11.05 0.88
CA VAL A 270 11.23 -9.91 0.63
C VAL A 270 10.80 -9.27 1.96
N GLU A 271 10.44 -10.06 2.95
CA GLU A 271 10.06 -9.58 4.28
C GLU A 271 11.22 -8.84 4.98
N THR A 272 12.41 -9.44 4.98
CA THR A 272 13.61 -8.83 5.57
C THR A 272 13.95 -7.49 4.90
N GLU A 273 13.88 -7.43 3.56
CA GLU A 273 14.13 -6.19 2.82
C GLU A 273 13.02 -5.17 3.01
N TRP A 274 11.76 -5.61 3.16
CA TRP A 274 10.62 -4.75 3.47
C TRP A 274 10.80 -4.02 4.80
N ILE A 275 11.22 -4.75 5.84
CA ILE A 275 11.50 -4.19 7.17
C ILE A 275 12.74 -3.29 7.11
N ARG A 276 13.83 -3.74 6.46
CA ARG A 276 15.08 -2.98 6.32
C ARG A 276 14.87 -1.63 5.64
N LEU A 277 14.10 -1.61 4.57
CA LEU A 277 13.81 -0.39 3.79
C LEU A 277 12.76 0.49 4.46
N ASN A 278 12.06 -0.01 5.47
CA ASN A 278 10.94 0.68 6.11
C ASN A 278 9.95 1.26 5.09
N ILE A 279 9.56 0.43 4.11
CA ILE A 279 8.75 0.84 2.95
C ILE A 279 7.49 1.62 3.34
N PRO A 280 6.72 1.24 4.38
CA PRO A 280 5.55 2.02 4.76
C PRO A 280 5.87 3.47 5.16
N CYS A 281 6.98 3.68 5.88
CA CYS A 281 7.40 5.03 6.28
C CYS A 281 7.84 5.86 5.05
N VAL A 282 8.63 5.26 4.16
CA VAL A 282 9.09 5.93 2.93
C VAL A 282 7.92 6.32 2.03
N LEU A 283 6.94 5.43 1.85
CA LEU A 283 5.72 5.70 1.07
C LEU A 283 4.88 6.83 1.69
N ARG A 284 4.75 6.87 3.02
CA ARG A 284 4.06 7.97 3.72
C ARG A 284 4.76 9.30 3.50
N MET A 285 6.09 9.34 3.66
CA MET A 285 6.88 10.55 3.43
C MET A 285 6.79 11.00 1.98
N PHE A 286 6.87 10.08 1.01
CA PHE A 286 6.69 10.37 -0.41
C PHE A 286 5.33 11.04 -0.67
N TRP A 287 4.24 10.45 -0.17
CA TRP A 287 2.89 10.98 -0.38
C TRP A 287 2.71 12.35 0.26
N MET A 288 3.19 12.53 1.51
CA MET A 288 3.13 13.81 2.21
C MET A 288 3.91 14.91 1.47
N LEU A 289 5.12 14.60 0.99
CA LEU A 289 5.93 15.57 0.23
C LEU A 289 5.30 15.91 -1.13
N ARG A 290 4.70 14.92 -1.82
CA ARG A 290 3.97 15.12 -3.07
C ARG A 290 2.77 16.04 -2.88
N VAL A 291 1.91 15.74 -1.89
CA VAL A 291 0.72 16.55 -1.58
C VAL A 291 1.10 17.91 -1.04
N GLY A 292 2.12 17.99 -0.18
CA GLY A 292 2.65 19.25 0.34
C GLY A 292 3.21 20.17 -0.76
N GLY A 293 3.95 19.59 -1.70
CA GLY A 293 4.46 20.34 -2.88
C GLY A 293 3.33 20.88 -3.76
N GLN A 294 2.30 20.07 -3.99
CA GLN A 294 1.10 20.50 -4.73
C GLN A 294 0.31 21.57 -3.98
N MET A 295 0.18 21.45 -2.67
CA MET A 295 -0.45 22.47 -1.83
C MET A 295 0.31 23.81 -1.95
N PHE A 296 1.63 23.77 -1.88
CA PHE A 296 2.47 24.98 -2.02
C PHE A 296 2.32 25.63 -3.41
N GLN A 297 2.25 24.81 -4.46
CA GLN A 297 2.03 25.26 -5.82
C GLN A 297 0.65 25.90 -6.02
N ILE A 298 -0.40 25.28 -5.46
CA ILE A 298 -1.77 25.82 -5.50
C ILE A 298 -1.83 27.15 -4.75
N LEU A 299 -1.25 27.24 -3.55
CA LEU A 299 -1.20 28.48 -2.77
C LEU A 299 -0.44 29.59 -3.51
N GLY A 300 0.67 29.26 -4.17
CA GLY A 300 1.46 30.22 -4.94
C GLY A 300 0.71 30.79 -6.15
N ASN A 301 -0.05 29.93 -6.84
CA ASN A 301 -0.80 30.33 -8.04
C ASN A 301 -2.07 31.16 -7.74
N HIS A 302 -2.67 30.96 -6.56
CA HIS A 302 -3.91 31.64 -6.15
C HIS A 302 -3.70 32.75 -5.10
N TYR A 303 -2.45 33.19 -4.94
CA TYR A 303 -2.14 34.27 -4.02
C TYR A 303 -2.77 35.58 -4.54
N GLY A 304 -3.93 35.98 -3.93
CA GLY A 304 -4.66 37.20 -4.30
C GLY A 304 -6.07 37.01 -4.87
N GLU A 305 -6.56 35.80 -5.08
CA GLU A 305 -7.95 35.57 -5.49
C GLU A 305 -8.88 35.43 -4.28
N GLU A 306 -9.89 36.34 -4.16
CA GLU A 306 -10.88 36.33 -3.07
C GLU A 306 -11.84 35.12 -3.05
N THR A 307 -11.85 34.29 -4.12
CA THR A 307 -12.78 33.17 -4.28
C THR A 307 -12.18 31.81 -3.90
N PHE A 308 -10.97 31.78 -3.34
CA PHE A 308 -10.30 30.53 -3.00
C PHE A 308 -10.91 29.84 -1.78
N THR A 309 -11.67 28.78 -2.00
CA THR A 309 -12.32 27.99 -0.94
C THR A 309 -11.43 26.82 -0.54
N TYR A 310 -11.23 26.60 0.77
CA TYR A 310 -10.49 25.43 1.30
C TYR A 310 -11.00 24.08 0.77
N TYR A 311 -12.28 23.99 0.44
CA TYR A 311 -12.88 22.81 -0.18
C TYR A 311 -12.28 22.51 -1.56
N ILE A 312 -12.08 23.52 -2.40
CA ILE A 312 -11.49 23.36 -3.75
C ILE A 312 -10.04 22.89 -3.62
N MET A 313 -9.29 23.43 -2.67
CA MET A 313 -7.92 23.00 -2.36
C MET A 313 -7.87 21.53 -1.93
N LEU A 314 -8.67 21.15 -0.92
CA LEU A 314 -8.73 19.77 -0.42
C LEU A 314 -9.13 18.79 -1.53
N ARG A 315 -10.13 19.14 -2.32
CA ARG A 315 -10.58 18.36 -3.48
C ARG A 315 -9.44 18.15 -4.48
N SER A 316 -8.73 19.21 -4.84
CA SER A 316 -7.60 19.14 -5.78
C SER A 316 -6.46 18.28 -5.24
N LEU A 317 -6.10 18.43 -3.95
CA LEU A 317 -5.05 17.65 -3.30
C LEU A 317 -5.38 16.15 -3.27
N LEU A 318 -6.61 15.79 -2.93
CA LEU A 318 -7.06 14.38 -2.90
C LEU A 318 -7.04 13.74 -4.30
N VAL A 319 -7.54 14.47 -5.29
CA VAL A 319 -7.61 13.97 -6.68
C VAL A 319 -6.22 13.80 -7.28
N ASN A 320 -5.32 14.76 -7.08
CA ASN A 320 -3.95 14.71 -7.56
C ASN A 320 -3.09 13.73 -6.75
N GLY A 321 -3.41 13.54 -5.46
CA GLY A 321 -2.77 12.55 -4.58
C GLY A 321 -3.01 11.08 -4.97
N CYS A 322 -3.89 10.82 -5.96
CA CYS A 322 -4.22 9.47 -6.45
C CYS A 322 -4.00 9.34 -7.97
N GLU A 323 -3.23 10.22 -8.58
CA GLU A 323 -3.07 10.27 -10.04
C GLU A 323 -2.26 9.09 -10.59
N THR A 324 -1.23 8.68 -9.87
CA THR A 324 -0.31 7.62 -10.26
C THR A 324 -0.42 6.40 -9.35
N LEU A 325 0.07 5.25 -9.81
CA LEU A 325 0.07 4.01 -9.03
C LEU A 325 0.92 4.15 -7.74
N THR A 326 2.06 4.82 -7.83
CA THR A 326 2.93 5.12 -6.67
C THR A 326 2.27 6.07 -5.68
N ALA A 327 1.52 7.07 -6.18
CA ALA A 327 0.74 7.96 -5.32
C ALA A 327 -0.40 7.23 -4.59
N VAL A 328 -1.07 6.28 -5.26
CA VAL A 328 -2.06 5.41 -4.62
C VAL A 328 -1.41 4.53 -3.56
N LEU A 329 -0.23 3.94 -3.82
CA LEU A 329 0.53 3.20 -2.80
C LEU A 329 0.91 4.07 -1.60
N GLY A 330 1.34 5.32 -1.84
CA GLY A 330 1.59 6.29 -0.78
C GLY A 330 0.34 6.58 0.05
N MET A 331 -0.81 6.79 -0.59
CA MET A 331 -2.09 6.98 0.09
C MET A 331 -2.50 5.74 0.89
N THR A 332 -2.30 4.52 0.36
CA THR A 332 -2.60 3.29 1.11
C THR A 332 -1.79 3.19 2.39
N SER A 333 -0.53 3.64 2.37
CA SER A 333 0.31 3.67 3.58
C SER A 333 -0.16 4.69 4.62
N ILE A 334 -0.75 5.82 4.20
CA ILE A 334 -1.41 6.78 5.12
C ILE A 334 -2.68 6.16 5.69
N ILE A 335 -3.49 5.50 4.87
CA ILE A 335 -4.71 4.81 5.32
C ILE A 335 -4.37 3.73 6.34
N SER A 336 -3.34 2.90 6.08
CA SER A 336 -2.84 1.93 7.05
C SER A 336 -2.59 2.57 8.41
N PHE A 337 -1.84 3.67 8.41
CA PHE A 337 -1.49 4.40 9.61
C PHE A 337 -2.72 4.93 10.37
N ILE A 338 -3.70 5.49 9.65
CA ILE A 338 -4.94 5.99 10.25
C ILE A 338 -5.76 4.82 10.83
N CYS A 339 -5.88 3.70 10.10
CA CYS A 339 -6.63 2.54 10.55
C CYS A 339 -5.99 1.89 11.79
N ASP A 340 -4.65 1.83 11.85
CA ASP A 340 -3.94 1.38 13.05
C ASP A 340 -4.26 2.25 14.28
N TYR A 341 -4.30 3.58 14.12
CA TYR A 341 -4.69 4.48 15.20
C TYR A 341 -6.17 4.31 15.61
N ILE A 342 -7.06 4.05 14.64
CA ILE A 342 -8.47 3.74 14.94
C ILE A 342 -8.54 2.44 15.75
N GLY A 343 -7.81 1.40 15.36
CA GLY A 343 -7.70 0.15 16.11
C GLY A 343 -7.22 0.38 17.55
N CYS A 344 -6.07 1.06 17.69
CA CYS A 344 -5.53 1.42 19.02
C CYS A 344 -6.50 2.23 19.88
N PHE A 345 -7.26 3.16 19.26
CA PHE A 345 -8.28 3.93 19.97
C PHE A 345 -9.38 3.03 20.54
N PHE A 346 -9.91 2.09 19.75
CA PHE A 346 -10.94 1.17 20.25
C PHE A 346 -10.39 0.18 21.28
N GLN A 347 -9.16 -0.34 21.10
CA GLN A 347 -8.49 -1.15 22.11
C GLN A 347 -8.32 -0.38 23.43
N TRP A 348 -7.90 0.87 23.37
CA TRP A 348 -7.79 1.74 24.56
C TRP A 348 -9.16 1.99 25.22
N VAL A 349 -10.21 2.23 24.44
CA VAL A 349 -11.59 2.39 24.96
C VAL A 349 -12.04 1.12 25.66
N LEU A 350 -11.73 -0.05 25.11
CA LEU A 350 -12.14 -1.37 25.61
C LEU A 350 -11.21 -1.91 26.72
N LEU A 351 -10.05 -1.29 26.93
CA LEU A 351 -9.01 -1.77 27.84
C LEU A 351 -8.54 -3.20 27.53
N THR A 352 -8.36 -3.50 26.25
CA THR A 352 -7.77 -4.74 25.76
C THR A 352 -6.32 -4.48 25.32
N GLU A 353 -5.40 -5.37 25.70
CA GLU A 353 -3.97 -5.29 25.34
C GLU A 353 -3.57 -6.40 24.35
N ASP A 354 -4.51 -6.95 23.60
CA ASP A 354 -4.24 -8.05 22.68
C ASP A 354 -3.31 -7.60 21.55
N GLU A 355 -2.12 -8.19 21.51
CA GLU A 355 -1.07 -7.89 20.53
C GLU A 355 -1.40 -8.42 19.11
N GLU A 356 -2.29 -9.39 19.01
CA GLU A 356 -2.60 -10.09 17.76
C GLU A 356 -3.29 -9.22 16.70
N GLU A 357 -3.90 -8.10 17.07
CA GLU A 357 -4.65 -7.25 16.12
C GLU A 357 -3.86 -6.08 15.49
N LYS A 358 -2.52 -6.11 15.50
CA LYS A 358 -1.69 -5.12 14.78
C LYS A 358 -1.87 -5.15 13.24
N SER A 359 -2.70 -6.04 12.73
CA SER A 359 -2.90 -6.23 11.28
C SER A 359 -3.98 -5.35 10.65
N ILE A 360 -4.79 -4.60 11.42
CA ILE A 360 -5.92 -3.80 10.90
C ILE A 360 -5.47 -2.83 9.82
N GLY A 361 -4.41 -2.08 10.08
CA GLY A 361 -3.89 -1.14 9.11
C GLY A 361 -3.36 -1.81 7.85
N THR A 362 -2.67 -2.95 7.98
CA THR A 362 -2.14 -3.69 6.83
C THR A 362 -3.27 -4.23 5.96
N VAL A 363 -4.28 -4.87 6.55
CA VAL A 363 -5.43 -5.41 5.82
C VAL A 363 -6.24 -4.28 5.17
N SER A 364 -6.46 -3.18 5.88
CA SER A 364 -7.15 -1.99 5.34
C SER A 364 -6.41 -1.36 4.16
N ALA A 365 -5.07 -1.33 4.20
CA ALA A 365 -4.24 -0.86 3.11
C ALA A 365 -4.37 -1.76 1.88
N ILE A 366 -4.23 -3.07 2.05
CA ILE A 366 -4.38 -4.04 0.96
C ILE A 366 -5.78 -3.92 0.34
N LEU A 367 -6.82 -3.86 1.16
CA LEU A 367 -8.20 -3.71 0.70
C LEU A 367 -8.38 -2.44 -0.12
N PHE A 368 -7.92 -1.29 0.38
CA PHE A 368 -8.01 -0.02 -0.34
C PHE A 368 -7.24 -0.05 -1.66
N TYR A 369 -6.03 -0.63 -1.67
CA TYR A 369 -5.23 -0.75 -2.87
C TYR A 369 -5.91 -1.61 -3.93
N VAL A 370 -6.46 -2.77 -3.53
CA VAL A 370 -7.23 -3.64 -4.42
C VAL A 370 -8.47 -2.93 -4.95
N LEU A 371 -9.22 -2.20 -4.11
CA LEU A 371 -10.36 -1.39 -4.54
C LEU A 371 -9.95 -0.31 -5.54
N ALA A 372 -8.81 0.37 -5.31
CA ALA A 372 -8.31 1.40 -6.23
C ALA A 372 -7.93 0.81 -7.60
N LEU A 373 -7.31 -0.38 -7.61
CA LEU A 373 -6.99 -1.11 -8.86
C LEU A 373 -8.24 -1.58 -9.59
N GLN A 374 -9.20 -2.19 -8.88
CA GLN A 374 -10.46 -2.68 -9.48
C GLN A 374 -11.30 -1.56 -10.09
N THR A 375 -11.30 -0.39 -9.46
CA THR A 375 -12.07 0.77 -9.92
C THR A 375 -11.34 1.58 -10.98
N GLY A 376 -10.08 1.24 -11.31
CA GLY A 376 -9.26 1.95 -12.28
C GLY A 376 -9.03 3.41 -11.87
N LEU A 377 -8.79 3.67 -10.58
CA LEU A 377 -8.75 5.02 -10.01
C LEU A 377 -7.75 5.95 -10.73
N THR A 378 -6.62 5.41 -11.15
CA THR A 378 -5.54 6.17 -11.82
C THR A 378 -5.86 6.57 -13.26
N SER A 379 -6.71 5.80 -13.95
CA SER A 379 -7.06 6.03 -15.36
C SER A 379 -8.28 6.95 -15.57
N LEU A 380 -8.92 7.42 -14.49
CA LEU A 380 -10.12 8.24 -14.55
C LEU A 380 -9.79 9.74 -14.62
N ASP A 381 -10.70 10.50 -15.28
CA ASP A 381 -10.69 11.96 -15.26
C ASP A 381 -10.83 12.51 -13.82
N ARG A 382 -10.32 13.72 -13.58
CA ARG A 382 -10.29 14.36 -12.25
C ARG A 382 -11.64 14.36 -11.54
N GLU A 383 -12.73 14.68 -12.23
CA GLU A 383 -14.09 14.74 -11.67
C GLU A 383 -14.59 13.35 -11.21
N LYS A 384 -14.45 12.36 -12.09
CA LYS A 384 -14.86 10.98 -11.84
C LYS A 384 -13.98 10.31 -10.78
N ARG A 385 -12.69 10.69 -10.72
CA ARG A 385 -11.72 10.16 -9.75
C ARG A 385 -12.12 10.48 -8.30
N LEU A 386 -12.56 11.72 -8.02
CA LEU A 386 -13.02 12.09 -6.68
C LEU A 386 -14.21 11.25 -6.24
N VAL A 387 -15.23 11.11 -7.10
CA VAL A 387 -16.43 10.32 -6.78
C VAL A 387 -16.06 8.86 -6.50
N ARG A 388 -15.18 8.27 -7.32
CA ARG A 388 -14.69 6.88 -7.11
C ARG A 388 -13.89 6.76 -5.81
N LEU A 389 -13.04 7.73 -5.53
CA LEU A 389 -12.28 7.77 -4.29
C LEU A 389 -13.19 7.80 -3.05
N CYS A 390 -14.20 8.67 -3.04
CA CYS A 390 -15.18 8.73 -1.95
C CYS A 390 -15.94 7.40 -1.79
N ARG A 391 -16.32 6.76 -2.91
CA ARG A 391 -16.97 5.44 -2.89
C ARG A 391 -16.07 4.36 -2.30
N ASN A 392 -14.78 4.35 -2.65
CA ASN A 392 -13.80 3.41 -2.09
C ASN A 392 -13.60 3.65 -0.59
N PHE A 393 -13.59 4.92 -0.15
CA PHE A 393 -13.52 5.24 1.29
C PHE A 393 -14.76 4.79 2.06
N CYS A 394 -15.96 4.91 1.51
CA CYS A 394 -17.17 4.37 2.15
C CYS A 394 -17.08 2.84 2.34
N LEU A 395 -16.63 2.09 1.32
CA LEU A 395 -16.42 0.65 1.42
C LEU A 395 -15.32 0.29 2.43
N LEU A 396 -14.22 1.00 2.41
CA LEU A 396 -13.14 0.81 3.38
C LEU A 396 -13.64 1.07 4.81
N PHE A 397 -14.44 2.11 4.99
CA PHE A 397 -14.98 2.45 6.30
C PHE A 397 -15.89 1.35 6.85
N THR A 398 -16.76 0.75 6.00
CA THR A 398 -17.56 -0.41 6.43
C THR A 398 -16.69 -1.60 6.84
N ALA A 399 -15.58 -1.84 6.14
CA ALA A 399 -14.61 -2.86 6.54
C ALA A 399 -13.94 -2.56 7.89
N VAL A 400 -13.61 -1.29 8.16
CA VAL A 400 -13.07 -0.88 9.48
C VAL A 400 -14.08 -1.14 10.60
N LEU A 401 -15.38 -0.94 10.36
CA LEU A 401 -16.42 -1.29 11.35
C LEU A 401 -16.47 -2.80 11.62
N HIS A 402 -16.25 -3.65 10.61
CA HIS A 402 -16.11 -5.09 10.83
C HIS A 402 -14.91 -5.43 11.72
N PHE A 403 -13.77 -4.78 11.51
CA PHE A 403 -12.61 -4.97 12.40
C PHE A 403 -12.90 -4.53 13.83
N VAL A 404 -13.58 -3.40 14.02
CA VAL A 404 -13.97 -2.96 15.38
C VAL A 404 -14.89 -3.98 16.03
N HIS A 405 -15.84 -4.59 15.28
CA HIS A 405 -16.66 -5.68 15.80
C HIS A 405 -15.81 -6.89 16.22
N ASN A 406 -14.79 -7.26 15.42
CA ASN A 406 -13.89 -8.37 15.76
C ASN A 406 -13.10 -8.12 17.05
N ILE A 407 -12.76 -6.86 17.38
CA ILE A 407 -12.13 -6.49 18.67
C ILE A 407 -13.13 -6.65 19.82
N VAL A 408 -14.38 -6.23 19.62
CA VAL A 408 -15.41 -6.22 20.68
C VAL A 408 -15.95 -7.60 20.98
N ASN A 409 -16.10 -8.47 19.97
CA ASN A 409 -16.76 -9.76 20.09
C ASN A 409 -16.07 -10.72 21.11
N PRO A 410 -14.73 -10.96 21.08
CA PRO A 410 -14.06 -11.78 22.09
C PRO A 410 -14.20 -11.19 23.51
N LEU A 411 -14.14 -9.87 23.63
CA LEU A 411 -14.33 -9.19 24.90
C LEU A 411 -15.74 -9.41 25.46
N LEU A 412 -16.79 -9.29 24.63
CA LEU A 412 -18.19 -9.60 25.06
C LEU A 412 -18.32 -11.03 25.54
N MET A 413 -17.72 -11.99 24.81
CA MET A 413 -17.77 -13.41 25.18
C MET A 413 -17.02 -13.65 26.52
N SER A 414 -15.84 -13.08 26.70
CA SER A 414 -15.07 -13.20 27.96
C SER A 414 -15.79 -12.54 29.13
N LEU A 415 -16.40 -11.37 28.94
CA LEU A 415 -17.19 -10.69 29.98
C LEU A 415 -18.45 -11.47 30.38
N SER A 416 -19.10 -12.14 29.43
CA SER A 416 -20.31 -12.94 29.71
C SER A 416 -19.97 -14.27 30.41
N ALA A 417 -18.80 -14.85 30.14
CA ALA A 417 -18.34 -16.09 30.77
C ALA A 417 -17.72 -15.88 32.16
N SER A 418 -17.15 -14.72 32.44
CA SER A 418 -16.53 -14.38 33.71
C SER A 418 -17.55 -13.70 34.62
N HIS A 419 -17.73 -14.20 35.86
CA HIS A 419 -18.48 -13.48 36.91
C HIS A 419 -17.78 -12.20 37.38
N ASN A 420 -17.34 -11.35 36.41
CA ASN A 420 -16.56 -10.16 36.71
C ASN A 420 -17.53 -9.01 37.12
N PRO A 421 -17.42 -8.49 38.36
CA PRO A 421 -18.32 -7.42 38.84
C PRO A 421 -18.01 -6.04 38.24
N ALA A 422 -17.03 -5.92 37.33
CA ALA A 422 -16.60 -4.64 36.79
C ALA A 422 -17.58 -4.06 35.76
N LEU A 423 -18.67 -3.49 36.25
CA LEU A 423 -19.75 -2.88 35.44
C LEU A 423 -19.23 -1.91 34.37
N HIS A 424 -18.14 -1.18 34.64
CA HIS A 424 -17.56 -0.24 33.69
C HIS A 424 -17.05 -0.89 32.39
N ARG A 425 -16.55 -2.16 32.45
CA ARG A 425 -16.13 -2.90 31.25
C ARG A 425 -17.32 -3.30 30.39
N HIS A 426 -18.41 -3.75 31.02
CA HIS A 426 -19.66 -4.05 30.32
C HIS A 426 -20.25 -2.83 29.62
N ILE A 427 -20.30 -1.66 30.31
CA ILE A 427 -20.81 -0.42 29.74
C ILE A 427 -19.98 0.02 28.54
N ARG A 428 -18.65 -0.05 28.59
CA ARG A 428 -17.78 0.31 27.45
C ARG A 428 -18.00 -0.59 26.26
N ALA A 429 -18.03 -1.92 26.45
CA ALA A 429 -18.30 -2.87 25.37
C ALA A 429 -19.68 -2.63 24.74
N LEU A 430 -20.73 -2.43 25.56
CA LEU A 430 -22.07 -2.14 25.07
C LEU A 430 -22.15 -0.77 24.36
N ALA A 431 -21.44 0.26 24.83
CA ALA A 431 -21.39 1.55 24.17
C ALA A 431 -20.79 1.46 22.77
N VAL A 432 -19.72 0.65 22.60
CA VAL A 432 -19.15 0.38 21.26
C VAL A 432 -20.12 -0.41 20.39
N CYS A 433 -20.85 -1.39 20.94
CA CYS A 433 -21.88 -2.11 20.19
C CYS A 433 -23.02 -1.17 19.72
N VAL A 434 -23.47 -0.25 20.57
CA VAL A 434 -24.46 0.76 20.20
C VAL A 434 -23.95 1.65 19.07
N PHE A 435 -22.69 2.08 19.16
CA PHE A 435 -22.04 2.82 18.07
C PHE A 435 -22.03 2.04 16.76
N LEU A 436 -21.64 0.75 16.80
CA LEU A 436 -21.59 -0.14 15.63
C LEU A 436 -22.98 -0.41 15.02
N ILE A 437 -24.08 -0.18 15.73
CA ILE A 437 -25.44 -0.25 15.19
C ILE A 437 -25.87 1.11 14.65
N LEU A 438 -25.78 2.17 15.46
CA LEU A 438 -26.34 3.48 15.12
C LEU A 438 -25.59 4.14 13.95
N PHE A 439 -24.27 3.99 13.89
CA PHE A 439 -23.47 4.63 12.86
C PHE A 439 -23.76 4.06 11.46
N PRO A 440 -23.72 2.73 11.20
CA PRO A 440 -24.09 2.18 9.89
C PRO A 440 -25.52 2.50 9.49
N VAL A 441 -26.47 2.49 10.44
CA VAL A 441 -27.87 2.89 10.17
C VAL A 441 -27.95 4.33 9.69
N SER A 442 -27.28 5.27 10.40
CA SER A 442 -27.26 6.68 10.01
C SER A 442 -26.59 6.89 8.64
N LEU A 443 -25.51 6.16 8.37
CA LEU A 443 -24.82 6.18 7.08
C LEU A 443 -25.76 5.69 5.97
N LEU A 444 -26.48 4.59 6.18
CA LEU A 444 -27.43 4.06 5.20
C LEU A 444 -28.55 5.04 4.91
N VAL A 445 -29.18 5.61 5.94
CA VAL A 445 -30.24 6.62 5.79
C VAL A 445 -29.73 7.81 4.99
N PHE A 446 -28.53 8.31 5.29
CA PHE A 446 -27.91 9.40 4.56
C PHE A 446 -27.67 9.04 3.09
N LEU A 447 -27.07 7.87 2.80
CA LEU A 447 -26.75 7.47 1.44
C LEU A 447 -28.00 7.22 0.60
N TRP A 448 -29.02 6.57 1.14
CA TRP A 448 -30.27 6.31 0.42
C TRP A 448 -31.11 7.57 0.20
N SER A 449 -30.96 8.61 1.03
CA SER A 449 -31.64 9.89 0.83
C SER A 449 -30.99 10.78 -0.24
N HIS A 450 -29.67 10.61 -0.51
CA HIS A 450 -28.91 11.51 -1.39
C HIS A 450 -28.47 10.87 -2.70
N TYR A 451 -28.46 9.54 -2.81
CA TYR A 451 -27.98 8.85 -4.01
C TYR A 451 -29.04 7.94 -4.62
N THR A 452 -29.04 7.84 -5.94
CA THR A 452 -29.88 6.87 -6.67
C THR A 452 -29.36 5.46 -6.50
N VAL A 453 -30.27 4.48 -6.61
CA VAL A 453 -29.92 3.04 -6.53
C VAL A 453 -28.84 2.69 -7.54
N SER A 454 -27.75 2.13 -7.05
CA SER A 454 -26.58 1.72 -7.84
C SER A 454 -25.93 0.49 -7.22
N THR A 455 -25.18 -0.25 -8.05
CA THR A 455 -24.42 -1.43 -7.64
C THR A 455 -23.47 -1.16 -6.47
N TRP A 456 -22.86 0.03 -6.43
CA TRP A 456 -22.04 0.49 -5.32
C TRP A 456 -22.86 0.69 -4.04
N LEU A 457 -24.02 1.36 -4.13
CA LEU A 457 -24.88 1.60 -2.95
C LEU A 457 -25.40 0.28 -2.38
N LEU A 458 -25.72 -0.69 -3.25
CA LEU A 458 -26.11 -2.02 -2.83
C LEU A 458 -24.99 -2.71 -2.04
N ALA A 459 -23.74 -2.65 -2.52
CA ALA A 459 -22.59 -3.24 -1.83
C ALA A 459 -22.38 -2.62 -0.44
N VAL A 460 -22.37 -1.28 -0.33
CA VAL A 460 -22.25 -0.58 0.98
C VAL A 460 -23.39 -0.94 1.90
N SER A 461 -24.62 -1.07 1.37
CA SER A 461 -25.79 -1.46 2.17
C SER A 461 -25.65 -2.86 2.73
N VAL A 462 -25.25 -3.84 1.91
CA VAL A 462 -25.04 -5.22 2.34
C VAL A 462 -23.97 -5.29 3.44
N PHE A 463 -22.78 -4.70 3.23
CA PHE A 463 -21.74 -4.69 4.26
C PHE A 463 -22.17 -3.99 5.55
N SER A 464 -22.91 -2.87 5.46
CA SER A 464 -23.40 -2.18 6.65
C SER A 464 -24.43 -3.01 7.43
N ILE A 465 -25.36 -3.66 6.74
CA ILE A 465 -26.36 -4.53 7.36
C ILE A 465 -25.66 -5.78 7.97
N GLU A 466 -24.67 -6.32 7.31
CA GLU A 466 -23.88 -7.44 7.82
C GLU A 466 -23.22 -7.10 9.17
N VAL A 467 -22.59 -5.92 9.32
CA VAL A 467 -22.07 -5.47 10.62
C VAL A 467 -23.15 -5.42 11.67
N ILE A 468 -24.31 -4.84 11.35
CA ILE A 468 -25.43 -4.74 12.29
C ILE A 468 -25.88 -6.13 12.74
N VAL A 469 -26.05 -7.09 11.81
CA VAL A 469 -26.45 -8.48 12.12
C VAL A 469 -25.41 -9.15 13.01
N LYS A 470 -24.11 -9.02 12.70
CA LYS A 470 -23.02 -9.56 13.53
C LYS A 470 -23.07 -9.03 14.97
N VAL A 471 -23.24 -7.73 15.12
CA VAL A 471 -23.35 -7.10 16.45
C VAL A 471 -24.59 -7.59 17.20
N LEU A 472 -25.75 -7.70 16.52
CA LEU A 472 -26.98 -8.21 17.13
C LEU A 472 -26.85 -9.68 17.57
N VAL A 473 -26.22 -10.51 16.76
CA VAL A 473 -25.92 -11.92 17.11
C VAL A 473 -25.01 -11.99 18.34
N SER A 474 -23.93 -11.18 18.36
CA SER A 474 -23.01 -11.12 19.51
C SER A 474 -23.71 -10.65 20.78
N LEU A 475 -24.56 -9.62 20.70
CA LEU A 475 -25.35 -9.13 21.83
C LEU A 475 -26.40 -10.14 22.31
N ALA A 476 -27.04 -10.87 21.39
CA ALA A 476 -27.98 -11.93 21.74
C ALA A 476 -27.29 -13.06 22.50
N ILE A 477 -26.14 -13.52 22.03
CA ILE A 477 -25.34 -14.55 22.72
C ILE A 477 -24.85 -14.03 24.08
N TYR A 478 -24.33 -12.80 24.14
CA TYR A 478 -23.92 -12.15 25.38
C TYR A 478 -25.07 -12.11 26.39
N SER A 479 -26.28 -11.70 25.98
CA SER A 479 -27.44 -11.64 26.87
C SER A 479 -27.88 -13.01 27.37
N LEU A 480 -27.80 -14.06 26.54
CA LEU A 480 -28.09 -15.43 26.96
C LEU A 480 -27.14 -15.94 28.04
N PHE A 481 -25.83 -15.72 27.87
CA PHE A 481 -24.85 -16.09 28.90
C PHE A 481 -25.02 -15.27 30.18
N LEU A 482 -25.39 -14.00 30.07
CA LEU A 482 -25.64 -13.15 31.24
C LEU A 482 -26.90 -13.61 32.00
N ILE A 483 -27.98 -14.00 31.28
CA ILE A 483 -29.18 -14.58 31.91
C ILE A 483 -28.85 -15.89 32.59
N ASP A 484 -28.05 -16.77 31.97
CA ASP A 484 -27.63 -18.05 32.58
C ASP A 484 -26.83 -17.83 33.86
N ALA A 485 -25.90 -16.83 33.85
CA ALA A 485 -25.11 -16.47 35.03
C ALA A 485 -25.94 -15.98 36.23
N TYR A 486 -27.10 -15.38 35.99
CA TYR A 486 -28.02 -14.94 37.05
C TYR A 486 -29.06 -16.00 37.48
N ARG A 487 -29.14 -17.13 36.75
CA ARG A 487 -30.02 -18.26 37.10
C ARG A 487 -29.36 -19.16 38.11
N SER A 488 -30.11 -19.57 39.11
CA SER A 488 -29.67 -20.59 40.11
C SER A 488 -29.77 -22.03 39.59
N VAL A 489 -30.51 -22.25 38.50
CA VAL A 489 -30.77 -23.58 37.90
C VAL A 489 -30.04 -23.68 36.58
N PHE A 490 -29.32 -24.78 36.39
CA PHE A 490 -28.59 -25.08 35.13
C PHE A 490 -29.53 -25.08 33.92
N TRP A 491 -29.20 -24.34 32.88
CA TRP A 491 -30.01 -24.24 31.66
C TRP A 491 -29.52 -25.20 30.58
N GLU A 492 -30.16 -26.41 30.52
CA GLU A 492 -29.75 -27.47 29.60
C GLU A 492 -29.78 -27.05 28.10
N GLN A 493 -30.71 -26.17 27.72
CA GLN A 493 -30.96 -25.80 26.33
C GLN A 493 -30.12 -24.57 25.88
N LEU A 494 -29.26 -24.01 26.75
CA LEU A 494 -28.46 -22.81 26.43
C LEU A 494 -27.63 -22.99 25.17
N ASP A 495 -26.92 -24.13 25.05
CA ASP A 495 -26.06 -24.39 23.88
C ASP A 495 -26.86 -24.53 22.58
N ASP A 496 -28.07 -25.10 22.64
CA ASP A 496 -28.92 -25.20 21.46
C ASP A 496 -29.43 -23.82 21.03
N CYS A 497 -29.78 -22.95 21.99
CA CYS A 497 -30.15 -21.54 21.70
C CYS A 497 -28.99 -20.77 21.10
N VAL A 498 -27.79 -20.84 21.67
CA VAL A 498 -26.58 -20.21 21.16
C VAL A 498 -26.27 -20.70 19.74
N TYR A 499 -26.38 -22.02 19.51
CA TYR A 499 -26.17 -22.56 18.18
C TYR A 499 -27.17 -22.04 17.16
N ILE A 500 -28.47 -21.99 17.52
CA ILE A 500 -29.51 -21.49 16.60
C ILE A 500 -29.23 -20.04 16.22
N ILE A 501 -28.91 -19.18 17.20
CA ILE A 501 -28.62 -17.76 16.96
C ILE A 501 -27.39 -17.62 16.08
N ARG A 502 -26.31 -18.35 16.37
CA ARG A 502 -25.08 -18.31 15.56
C ARG A 502 -25.31 -18.84 14.14
N SER A 503 -26.05 -19.98 14.03
CA SER A 503 -26.38 -20.54 12.72
C SER A 503 -27.26 -19.61 11.89
N PHE A 504 -28.19 -18.88 12.52
CA PHE A 504 -29.00 -17.86 11.86
C PHE A 504 -28.14 -16.71 11.34
N GLY A 505 -27.22 -16.20 12.18
CA GLY A 505 -26.25 -15.18 11.76
C GLY A 505 -25.42 -15.61 10.55
N ASN A 506 -24.79 -16.79 10.62
CA ASN A 506 -23.98 -17.33 9.54
C ASN A 506 -24.80 -17.55 8.25
N THR A 507 -26.08 -17.96 8.37
CA THR A 507 -26.95 -18.12 7.20
C THR A 507 -27.23 -16.78 6.52
N ILE A 508 -27.43 -15.71 7.29
CA ILE A 508 -27.62 -14.36 6.75
C ILE A 508 -26.33 -13.87 6.08
N GLU A 509 -25.17 -14.07 6.70
CA GLU A 509 -23.87 -13.71 6.12
C GLU A 509 -23.63 -14.43 4.79
N PHE A 510 -23.90 -15.71 4.74
CA PHE A 510 -23.84 -16.51 3.52
C PHE A 510 -24.78 -15.98 2.43
N ALA A 511 -26.02 -15.63 2.79
CA ALA A 511 -26.97 -15.03 1.85
C ALA A 511 -26.46 -13.68 1.30
N PHE A 512 -25.87 -12.84 2.15
CA PHE A 512 -25.23 -11.59 1.73
C PHE A 512 -24.02 -11.82 0.82
N GLY A 513 -23.21 -12.85 1.10
CA GLY A 513 -22.11 -13.28 0.22
C GLY A 513 -22.60 -13.61 -1.18
N ILE A 514 -23.73 -14.32 -1.30
CA ILE A 514 -24.37 -14.62 -2.58
C ILE A 514 -24.86 -13.35 -3.29
N VAL A 515 -25.51 -12.44 -2.58
CA VAL A 515 -25.98 -11.16 -3.14
C VAL A 515 -24.80 -10.34 -3.67
N LEU A 516 -23.70 -10.25 -2.92
CA LEU A 516 -22.48 -9.54 -3.34
C LEU A 516 -21.82 -10.20 -4.56
N PHE A 517 -21.84 -11.53 -4.64
CA PHE A 517 -21.35 -12.25 -5.81
C PHE A 517 -22.14 -11.89 -7.07
N PHE A 518 -23.47 -11.93 -7.01
CA PHE A 518 -24.31 -11.54 -8.13
C PHE A 518 -24.17 -10.07 -8.51
N ASN A 519 -24.04 -9.19 -7.52
CA ASN A 519 -23.75 -7.77 -7.74
C ASN A 519 -22.39 -7.57 -8.43
N GLY A 520 -21.35 -8.27 -7.99
CA GLY A 520 -20.02 -8.24 -8.61
C GLY A 520 -20.03 -8.79 -10.03
N PHE A 521 -20.74 -9.91 -10.25
CA PHE A 521 -20.92 -10.52 -11.57
C PHE A 521 -21.67 -9.58 -12.54
N TRP A 522 -22.71 -8.91 -12.05
CA TRP A 522 -23.43 -7.88 -12.82
C TRP A 522 -22.50 -6.77 -13.29
N ILE A 523 -21.68 -6.23 -12.37
CA ILE A 523 -20.71 -5.18 -12.70
C ILE A 523 -19.69 -5.69 -13.73
N LEU A 524 -19.24 -6.94 -13.61
CA LEU A 524 -18.26 -7.52 -14.53
C LEU A 524 -18.81 -7.60 -15.96
N VAL A 525 -20.08 -8.00 -16.11
CA VAL A 525 -20.71 -8.24 -17.41
C VAL A 525 -21.22 -6.95 -18.07
N PHE A 526 -21.85 -6.06 -17.28
CA PHE A 526 -22.63 -4.95 -17.84
C PHE A 526 -22.00 -3.57 -17.65
N GLU A 527 -21.17 -3.36 -16.62
CA GLU A 527 -20.60 -2.03 -16.35
C GLU A 527 -19.16 -1.89 -16.84
N SER A 528 -18.27 -2.74 -16.39
CA SER A 528 -16.86 -2.69 -16.79
C SER A 528 -16.16 -4.01 -16.50
N GLY A 529 -15.88 -4.78 -17.51
CA GLY A 529 -15.05 -5.98 -17.45
C GLY A 529 -13.60 -5.62 -17.18
N GLY A 530 -12.90 -6.45 -16.40
CA GLY A 530 -11.46 -6.34 -16.14
C GLY A 530 -10.95 -7.61 -15.49
N ALA A 531 -9.73 -8.05 -15.87
CA ALA A 531 -9.13 -9.27 -15.35
C ALA A 531 -9.01 -9.27 -13.83
N ILE A 532 -8.61 -8.14 -13.24
CA ILE A 532 -8.47 -8.00 -11.77
C ILE A 532 -9.82 -8.23 -11.09
N ARG A 533 -10.91 -7.65 -11.63
CA ARG A 533 -12.25 -7.82 -11.07
C ARG A 533 -12.74 -9.26 -11.19
N ALA A 534 -12.50 -9.92 -12.32
CA ALA A 534 -12.84 -11.31 -12.52
C ALA A 534 -12.14 -12.21 -11.49
N VAL A 535 -10.83 -12.01 -11.28
CA VAL A 535 -10.06 -12.74 -10.28
C VAL A 535 -10.62 -12.52 -8.87
N MET A 536 -10.97 -11.28 -8.50
CA MET A 536 -11.51 -10.98 -7.17
C MET A 536 -12.89 -11.62 -6.95
N ILE A 537 -13.74 -11.69 -7.98
CA ILE A 537 -15.03 -12.39 -7.91
C ILE A 537 -14.81 -13.90 -7.73
N CYS A 538 -13.84 -14.49 -8.42
CA CYS A 538 -13.49 -15.91 -8.23
C CYS A 538 -12.98 -16.19 -6.81
N ILE A 539 -12.11 -15.32 -6.27
CA ILE A 539 -11.62 -15.40 -4.89
C ILE A 539 -12.80 -15.31 -3.91
N HIS A 540 -13.69 -14.34 -4.10
CA HIS A 540 -14.87 -14.17 -3.26
C HIS A 540 -15.80 -15.41 -3.32
N ALA A 541 -16.03 -15.96 -4.52
CA ALA A 541 -16.84 -17.16 -4.69
C ALA A 541 -16.23 -18.38 -3.99
N TYR A 542 -14.91 -18.53 -4.05
CA TYR A 542 -14.22 -19.65 -3.42
C TYR A 542 -14.26 -19.54 -1.88
N PHE A 543 -13.81 -18.42 -1.31
CA PHE A 543 -13.69 -18.29 0.14
C PHE A 543 -15.04 -18.04 0.82
N ASN A 544 -15.81 -17.06 0.35
CA ASN A 544 -17.03 -16.62 1.05
C ASN A 544 -18.29 -17.41 0.67
N ILE A 545 -18.25 -18.20 -0.40
CA ILE A 545 -19.40 -19.04 -0.78
C ILE A 545 -19.06 -20.52 -0.63
N TRP A 546 -18.03 -21.01 -1.31
CA TRP A 546 -17.75 -22.45 -1.32
C TRP A 546 -17.23 -22.95 0.03
N CYS A 547 -16.21 -22.30 0.60
CA CYS A 547 -15.64 -22.72 1.89
C CYS A 547 -16.64 -22.57 3.03
N GLU A 548 -17.39 -21.47 3.08
CA GLU A 548 -18.43 -21.23 4.08
C GLU A 548 -19.58 -22.24 3.96
N ALA A 549 -20.05 -22.55 2.73
CA ALA A 549 -21.06 -23.56 2.49
C ALA A 549 -20.60 -24.95 2.95
N LYS A 550 -19.35 -25.33 2.63
CA LYS A 550 -18.76 -26.62 3.03
C LYS A 550 -18.66 -26.73 4.56
N ALA A 551 -18.14 -25.69 5.21
CA ALA A 551 -18.02 -25.62 6.67
C ALA A 551 -19.37 -25.70 7.38
N GLY A 552 -20.34 -24.89 6.96
CA GLY A 552 -21.69 -24.87 7.52
C GLY A 552 -22.40 -26.20 7.32
N TRP A 553 -22.28 -26.81 6.14
CA TRP A 553 -22.85 -28.14 5.83
C TRP A 553 -22.24 -29.24 6.71
N SER A 554 -20.94 -29.24 6.90
CA SER A 554 -20.24 -30.20 7.76
C SER A 554 -20.74 -30.13 9.19
N VAL A 555 -20.84 -28.93 9.78
CA VAL A 555 -21.37 -28.73 11.14
C VAL A 555 -22.82 -29.20 11.26
N PHE A 556 -23.65 -28.85 10.27
CA PHE A 556 -25.04 -29.28 10.24
C PHE A 556 -25.17 -30.81 10.19
N MET A 557 -24.39 -31.47 9.31
CA MET A 557 -24.42 -32.93 9.19
C MET A 557 -23.90 -33.63 10.44
N LYS A 558 -22.84 -33.15 11.07
CA LYS A 558 -22.33 -33.68 12.35
C LYS A 558 -23.41 -33.61 13.44
N ARG A 559 -24.09 -32.47 13.59
CA ARG A 559 -25.17 -32.31 14.58
C ARG A 559 -26.37 -33.20 14.26
N ARG A 560 -26.80 -33.25 13.01
CA ARG A 560 -27.93 -34.13 12.57
C ARG A 560 -27.60 -35.59 12.84
N SER A 561 -26.38 -36.03 12.50
CA SER A 561 -25.92 -37.39 12.77
C SER A 561 -25.91 -37.68 14.27
N ALA A 562 -25.41 -36.80 15.12
CA ALA A 562 -25.40 -36.97 16.56
C ALA A 562 -26.82 -37.09 17.14
N VAL A 563 -27.77 -36.26 16.71
CA VAL A 563 -29.19 -36.34 17.13
C VAL A 563 -29.79 -37.67 16.72
N ASN A 564 -29.59 -38.11 15.46
CA ASN A 564 -30.11 -39.40 15.00
C ASN A 564 -29.49 -40.56 15.78
N LYS A 565 -28.21 -40.53 16.07
CA LYS A 565 -27.50 -41.55 16.86
C LYS A 565 -28.08 -41.66 18.27
N ILE A 566 -28.32 -40.53 18.96
CA ILE A 566 -28.90 -40.53 20.31
C ILE A 566 -30.33 -41.00 20.34
N ASN A 567 -31.15 -40.61 19.35
CA ASN A 567 -32.53 -41.02 19.28
C ASN A 567 -32.69 -42.56 19.08
N SER A 568 -31.67 -43.20 18.49
CA SER A 568 -31.64 -44.66 18.32
C SER A 568 -31.17 -45.42 19.57
N LEU A 569 -30.58 -44.72 20.58
CA LEU A 569 -30.17 -45.38 21.83
C LEU A 569 -31.35 -45.63 22.76
N PRO A 570 -31.40 -46.79 23.46
CA PRO A 570 -32.46 -47.11 24.41
C PRO A 570 -32.42 -46.17 25.62
N GLU A 571 -33.60 -45.86 26.17
CA GLU A 571 -33.72 -45.11 27.42
C GLU A 571 -33.67 -46.06 28.62
N ALA A 572 -32.97 -45.60 29.65
CA ALA A 572 -32.87 -46.30 30.92
C ALA A 572 -34.24 -46.27 31.65
N LYS A 573 -34.71 -47.43 32.12
CA LYS A 573 -35.92 -47.51 32.94
C LYS A 573 -35.65 -46.94 34.33
N ALA A 574 -36.67 -46.33 35.00
CA ALA A 574 -36.53 -45.73 36.32
C ALA A 574 -36.01 -46.72 37.40
N GLU A 575 -36.34 -48.02 37.26
CA GLU A 575 -35.82 -49.07 38.15
C GLU A 575 -34.33 -49.33 37.97
N GLN A 576 -33.80 -49.22 36.73
CA GLN A 576 -32.37 -49.37 36.41
C GLN A 576 -31.55 -48.22 36.99
N LEU A 577 -32.07 -47.00 36.93
CA LEU A 577 -31.43 -45.80 37.45
C LEU A 577 -31.35 -45.80 38.99
N ARG A 578 -32.41 -46.33 39.69
CA ARG A 578 -32.41 -46.48 41.16
C ARG A 578 -31.43 -47.54 41.66
N VAL A 579 -31.18 -48.58 40.87
CA VAL A 579 -30.21 -49.65 41.24
C VAL A 579 -28.79 -49.19 40.95
N LEU A 580 -28.59 -48.32 39.97
CA LEU A 580 -27.26 -47.88 39.53
C LEU A 580 -26.62 -46.88 40.50
N ASP A 581 -27.43 -46.02 41.17
CA ASP A 581 -27.05 -44.97 42.12
C ASP A 581 -25.77 -44.21 41.72
N ASP A 582 -25.66 -43.89 40.43
CA ASP A 582 -24.46 -43.31 39.81
C ASP A 582 -24.78 -41.96 39.16
N VAL A 583 -23.75 -41.12 39.01
CA VAL A 583 -23.84 -39.79 38.43
C VAL A 583 -23.38 -39.79 36.95
N CYS A 584 -23.90 -38.92 36.17
CA CYS A 584 -23.44 -38.74 34.79
C CYS A 584 -21.96 -38.31 34.73
N ALA A 585 -21.09 -39.12 34.14
CA ALA A 585 -19.65 -38.87 34.07
C ALA A 585 -19.27 -37.59 33.27
N ILE A 586 -20.20 -36.98 32.55
CA ILE A 586 -19.96 -35.74 31.80
C ILE A 586 -20.26 -34.49 32.64
N CYS A 587 -21.39 -34.49 33.38
CA CYS A 587 -21.82 -33.31 34.16
C CYS A 587 -21.75 -33.49 35.68
N TYR A 588 -21.44 -34.73 36.17
CA TYR A 588 -21.33 -35.08 37.58
C TYR A 588 -22.62 -34.83 38.40
N GLN A 589 -23.78 -34.83 37.71
CA GLN A 589 -25.08 -34.68 38.36
C GLN A 589 -25.86 -36.00 38.35
N GLU A 590 -26.80 -36.15 39.30
CA GLU A 590 -27.69 -37.29 39.38
C GLU A 590 -28.56 -37.44 38.12
N MET A 591 -28.74 -38.68 37.67
CA MET A 591 -29.49 -39.00 36.45
C MET A 591 -30.93 -39.33 36.76
N GLN A 592 -31.86 -38.44 36.44
CA GLN A 592 -33.32 -38.73 36.46
C GLN A 592 -33.80 -39.44 35.19
N SER A 593 -33.11 -39.18 34.07
CA SER A 593 -33.28 -39.86 32.78
C SER A 593 -31.93 -40.06 32.13
N ALA A 594 -31.68 -41.23 31.53
CA ALA A 594 -30.42 -41.54 30.89
C ALA A 594 -30.61 -42.32 29.61
N LYS A 595 -29.67 -42.17 28.67
CA LYS A 595 -29.52 -43.04 27.49
C LYS A 595 -28.45 -44.08 27.79
N ILE A 596 -28.68 -45.31 27.35
CA ILE A 596 -27.78 -46.44 27.54
C ILE A 596 -26.97 -46.61 26.27
N THR A 597 -25.64 -46.56 26.38
CA THR A 597 -24.73 -46.84 25.27
C THR A 597 -24.60 -48.33 25.02
N ARG A 598 -24.08 -48.74 23.84
CA ARG A 598 -23.81 -50.18 23.53
C ARG A 598 -22.84 -50.84 24.54
N CYS A 599 -21.95 -50.08 25.10
CA CYS A 599 -21.01 -50.52 26.13
C CYS A 599 -21.60 -50.50 27.56
N ASN A 600 -22.91 -50.35 27.70
CA ASN A 600 -23.67 -50.31 28.96
C ASN A 600 -23.30 -49.16 29.91
N HIS A 601 -22.83 -48.03 29.40
CA HIS A 601 -22.64 -46.82 30.19
C HIS A 601 -23.86 -45.90 30.07
N TYR A 602 -24.13 -45.16 31.14
CA TYR A 602 -25.33 -44.33 31.28
C TYR A 602 -24.95 -42.86 31.26
N PHE A 603 -25.65 -42.05 30.46
CA PHE A 603 -25.41 -40.60 30.36
C PHE A 603 -26.73 -39.87 30.14
N HIS A 604 -26.82 -38.62 30.60
CA HIS A 604 -27.93 -37.77 30.18
C HIS A 604 -27.97 -37.67 28.66
N SER A 605 -29.14 -37.64 28.07
CA SER A 605 -29.29 -37.52 26.59
C SER A 605 -28.65 -36.29 26.02
N VAL A 606 -28.73 -35.15 26.74
CA VAL A 606 -28.14 -33.87 26.37
C VAL A 606 -26.63 -33.89 26.48
N CYS A 607 -26.09 -34.48 27.55
CA CYS A 607 -24.64 -34.59 27.77
C CYS A 607 -23.96 -35.45 26.72
N LEU A 608 -24.54 -36.62 26.43
CA LEU A 608 -24.05 -37.53 25.40
C LEU A 608 -24.15 -36.90 24.01
N ARG A 609 -25.21 -36.11 23.73
CA ARG A 609 -25.37 -35.38 22.48
C ARG A 609 -24.27 -34.36 22.27
N LYS A 610 -23.93 -33.58 23.30
CA LYS A 610 -22.83 -32.60 23.27
C LYS A 610 -21.48 -33.29 23.02
N TRP A 611 -21.24 -34.41 23.67
CA TRP A 611 -20.04 -35.21 23.46
C TRP A 611 -19.92 -35.74 22.03
N LEU A 612 -21.01 -36.23 21.44
CA LEU A 612 -21.03 -36.72 20.07
C LEU A 612 -20.87 -35.64 18.97
N TYR A 613 -20.92 -34.36 19.33
CA TYR A 613 -20.52 -33.28 18.41
C TYR A 613 -19.01 -33.24 18.21
N VAL A 614 -18.24 -33.74 19.19
CA VAL A 614 -16.77 -33.70 19.20
C VAL A 614 -16.18 -35.06 18.83
N GLN A 615 -16.68 -36.15 19.47
CA GLN A 615 -16.13 -37.50 19.29
C GLN A 615 -17.22 -38.55 19.22
N ASP A 616 -17.07 -39.53 18.33
CA ASP A 616 -17.99 -40.65 18.13
C ASP A 616 -17.74 -41.86 19.07
N ARG A 617 -16.96 -41.67 20.13
CA ARG A 617 -16.55 -42.70 21.11
C ARG A 617 -17.16 -42.47 22.48
N CYS A 618 -17.31 -43.54 23.25
CA CYS A 618 -17.84 -43.46 24.62
C CYS A 618 -16.88 -42.64 25.53
N PRO A 619 -17.42 -41.70 26.35
CA PRO A 619 -16.57 -40.90 27.27
C PRO A 619 -15.80 -41.72 28.31
N LEU A 620 -16.31 -42.89 28.70
CA LEU A 620 -15.72 -43.73 29.77
C LEU A 620 -14.79 -44.82 29.24
N CYS A 621 -15.19 -45.58 28.23
CA CYS A 621 -14.41 -46.71 27.75
C CYS A 621 -13.80 -46.53 26.36
N HIS A 622 -14.01 -45.38 25.73
CA HIS A 622 -13.52 -45.02 24.38
C HIS A 622 -13.92 -46.02 23.27
N ASP A 623 -14.92 -46.90 23.55
CA ASP A 623 -15.45 -47.79 22.53
C ASP A 623 -16.32 -47.05 21.51
N VAL A 624 -16.31 -47.50 20.25
CA VAL A 624 -17.08 -46.85 19.18
C VAL A 624 -18.59 -47.09 19.44
N LEU A 625 -19.33 -45.99 19.61
CA LEU A 625 -20.76 -46.03 19.94
C LEU A 625 -21.62 -46.53 18.79
N TYR A 626 -21.11 -46.53 17.57
CA TYR A 626 -21.79 -46.98 16.35
C TYR A 626 -20.87 -47.78 15.43
N LYS A 627 -21.15 -49.05 15.20
CA LYS A 627 -20.78 -49.74 13.97
C LYS A 627 -21.93 -49.53 12.99
N ILE A 628 -21.69 -48.89 11.88
CA ILE A 628 -22.61 -48.90 10.75
C ILE A 628 -22.60 -50.34 10.25
N GLU A 629 -23.70 -51.05 10.38
CA GLU A 629 -23.91 -52.27 9.65
C GLU A 629 -24.12 -51.90 8.18
N ASN A 630 -23.05 -51.68 7.45
CA ASN A 630 -23.08 -51.69 6.00
C ASN A 630 -23.00 -53.14 5.56
N SER A 631 -24.18 -53.75 5.39
CA SER A 631 -24.31 -54.91 4.53
C SER A 631 -23.96 -54.49 3.10
N GLN A 632 -22.91 -55.16 2.56
CA GLN A 632 -22.54 -55.19 1.14
C GLN A 632 -22.06 -53.89 0.50
N ASN A 633 -20.80 -53.44 0.83
CA ASN A 633 -19.86 -52.81 -0.12
C ASN A 633 -18.50 -52.52 0.54
N ASP A 634 -17.91 -53.50 1.26
CA ASP A 634 -16.67 -53.33 2.03
C ASP A 634 -15.41 -53.61 1.19
N LYS A 635 -15.38 -53.31 -0.11
CA LYS A 635 -14.13 -53.41 -0.86
C LYS A 635 -13.60 -52.09 -1.46
N ASP A 636 -14.44 -51.05 -1.47
CA ASP A 636 -14.01 -49.77 -2.08
C ASP A 636 -13.78 -48.62 -1.05
N ASN A 637 -14.06 -48.84 0.23
CA ASN A 637 -13.92 -47.82 1.29
C ASN A 637 -12.65 -47.94 2.17
N GLU A 638 -11.86 -49.04 2.04
CA GLU A 638 -10.57 -49.10 2.74
C GLU A 638 -9.49 -48.17 2.13
N VAL A 639 -9.67 -47.78 0.86
CA VAL A 639 -8.73 -46.84 0.19
C VAL A 639 -9.02 -45.37 0.55
N ILE A 640 -10.27 -45.03 0.84
CA ILE A 640 -10.68 -43.64 1.17
C ILE A 640 -10.45 -43.29 2.65
N ALA A 641 -10.54 -44.30 3.56
CA ALA A 641 -10.24 -44.08 4.99
C ALA A 641 -8.73 -43.93 5.29
N GLY A 642 -7.87 -44.50 4.43
CA GLY A 642 -6.41 -44.31 4.54
C GLY A 642 -5.94 -42.94 4.14
N ASP A 643 -6.65 -42.26 3.24
CA ASP A 643 -6.30 -40.93 2.78
C ASP A 643 -6.79 -39.82 3.75
N GLU A 644 -7.92 -40.00 4.43
CA GLU A 644 -8.41 -39.05 5.45
C GLU A 644 -7.58 -39.11 6.76
N GLU A 645 -7.03 -40.27 7.15
CA GLU A 645 -6.10 -40.35 8.30
C GLU A 645 -4.70 -39.81 7.95
N ALA A 646 -4.31 -39.83 6.67
CA ALA A 646 -3.07 -39.22 6.22
C ALA A 646 -3.16 -37.68 6.14
N GLU A 647 -4.32 -37.13 5.77
CA GLU A 647 -4.54 -35.67 5.78
C GLU A 647 -4.69 -35.10 7.20
N ALA A 648 -5.38 -35.81 8.12
CA ALA A 648 -5.51 -35.39 9.53
C ALA A 648 -4.16 -35.42 10.27
N ASN A 649 -3.29 -36.40 9.96
CA ASN A 649 -1.93 -36.45 10.52
C ASN A 649 -0.98 -35.44 9.86
N ALA A 650 -1.28 -34.93 8.68
CA ALA A 650 -0.51 -33.87 8.03
C ALA A 650 -0.86 -32.48 8.59
N GLU A 651 -2.13 -32.25 8.95
CA GLU A 651 -2.54 -30.98 9.58
C GLU A 651 -2.00 -30.86 11.02
N ASP A 652 -2.02 -31.94 11.83
CA ASP A 652 -1.40 -31.96 13.17
C ASP A 652 0.15 -31.81 13.11
N PHE A 653 0.80 -32.22 12.02
CA PHE A 653 2.25 -32.04 11.88
C PHE A 653 2.64 -30.62 11.49
N PHE A 654 1.74 -29.85 10.88
CA PHE A 654 1.95 -28.45 10.56
C PHE A 654 1.70 -27.51 11.76
N GLU A 655 0.72 -27.80 12.63
CA GLU A 655 0.45 -26.98 13.83
C GLU A 655 1.54 -27.11 14.90
N VAL A 656 2.25 -28.25 15.00
CA VAL A 656 3.33 -28.44 16.00
C VAL A 656 4.65 -27.78 15.60
N ASN A 657 4.81 -27.31 14.35
CA ASN A 657 6.03 -26.66 13.90
C ASN A 657 5.97 -25.11 13.88
N GLU A 658 4.82 -24.51 14.15
CA GLU A 658 4.74 -23.04 14.28
C GLU A 658 5.08 -22.51 15.70
N ASP A 659 5.22 -23.38 16.71
CA ASP A 659 5.58 -23.02 18.08
C ASP A 659 7.06 -23.31 18.45
N ARG A 660 7.96 -23.33 17.44
CA ARG A 660 9.41 -23.36 17.68
C ARG A 660 10.15 -22.25 16.98
#